data_9b6bb42fc50889bd3e17196e9e03d9fc
#
_entry.id   9b6bb42fc50889bd3e17196e9e03d9fc
#
_cell.length_a   1.000
_cell.length_b   1.000
_cell.length_c   1.000
_cell.angle_alpha   90.00
_cell.angle_beta   90.00
_cell.angle_gamma   90.00
#
_symmetry.space_group_name_H-M   'P 1'
#
loop_
_entity.id
_entity.type
_entity.pdbx_description
1 polymer ?
#
loop_
_entity_poly.entity_id
_entity_poly.type
_entity_poly.pdbx_seq_one_letter_code
_entity_poly.pdbx_strand_id
1 'polypeptide(L)'
;PKTINNFILTSEGDLSLKSNASINNVNVQGDLSVTSNQGDISLSKGNVFVVKNNAEFSALSGNIYADNLTLSTLNGYLSVLAKNNVVLSGLNKGITLLSGKSGVSVGSVGNGVLTLPKSIGLTASMGTVKLHSGGDLNVDLSQSEHARKSFIHGKGASFFSQNGNISFKNSNLNVQEQGIKFDSRRGTTTLDNVTAASTGDITLSSQSDINLNNVRFKARNIIASSNKEIKQNKGVSSSNTLTATDILSLYAGSYQYLNNTALQGGAVTITAKHGGINIQGTTDWKSVGSEGLKNNPKTRSFNGAFSIDVKNHLTFLPQYKITASSDLSIKSQNNLVFKGVAGKNGNASAKVVSLYAGGKLNLTGGAVTLEATNLKSNHINITSTTGDIQIKSLKNSAEKYSGIGKAVSLLKIELDSLNKQLKVLYDELDYAWDDHVLLKKAEPLEKRSEEITKLISIISSPKKGYEHLGAKLTAKNVNIFSSAGINIESAKINASEVVNITSMGVSPATDEKLAYGINISGTFDVFEKGKEGSKNHSYNIFNNPTEINAKKGINITSAAQHNDSRLIISASNLASTNGNINLYSFGDMRLESGQEEFYSYNYRRYKSGKWYNRKRVTETNTSKRSTAEPITLSALGITLKSGGNIDIYATEFNAPLGKIDITAGKALRFYAVHEENYHKHEKTKKSKYFGFVSGGKSKSSSSKVIQSALPSKLVAQSADTRSGWGTLLQGTEFKTSLTGANIQAGVGEHARKDAKIIFEGIKTKITTVKTSESTSAVWQKQAGSGSVVETLKLPRFDGPAPTFSAPGGFSVQIPKGMLKTEVDKWVKQPGMNYLNSFVQRKDVDWKPIQLEYEKWSYSQQGLSGAGAAIVAIAVAVATSGAGVTALPGLATTATSKTMLNAAMTSLVTQASISTINNQGDLGKVFKELGSKSAVKSLATAVVTAGALSKVQALSKMQSWSNSEQWADKLSYNLVNSGITALGDATVNGKSL
;
A
#
# COMPACT_ATOMS: atom_id res chain seq x y z
N PRO A 1 0.92 -46.93 66.10
CA PRO A 1 -0.19 -46.09 65.74
C PRO A 1 -1.43 -46.53 66.56
N LYS A 2 -2.07 -45.55 67.22
CA LYS A 2 -3.35 -45.80 67.90
C LYS A 2 -4.41 -46.03 66.84
N THR A 3 -5.11 -47.19 66.88
CA THR A 3 -6.22 -47.52 65.96
C THR A 3 -7.55 -47.22 66.70
N ILE A 4 -8.44 -46.44 66.07
CA ILE A 4 -9.72 -46.02 66.57
C ILE A 4 -10.80 -46.38 65.55
N ASN A 5 -11.97 -46.92 65.91
CA ASN A 5 -13.00 -47.35 64.92
C ASN A 5 -13.67 -46.16 64.22
N ASN A 6 -14.15 -45.17 64.96
CA ASN A 6 -14.63 -43.92 64.47
C ASN A 6 -14.14 -42.85 65.45
N PHE A 7 -13.76 -41.65 64.90
CA PHE A 7 -13.33 -40.52 65.69
C PHE A 7 -14.25 -39.34 65.46
N ILE A 8 -15.02 -38.97 66.46
CA ILE A 8 -15.88 -37.80 66.40
C ILE A 8 -15.43 -36.84 67.54
N LEU A 9 -15.07 -35.62 67.19
CA LEU A 9 -14.70 -34.59 68.15
C LEU A 9 -15.50 -33.34 67.87
N THR A 10 -16.32 -32.91 68.83
CA THR A 10 -17.14 -31.69 68.73
C THR A 10 -16.79 -30.76 69.89
N SER A 11 -16.67 -29.45 69.57
CA SER A 11 -16.44 -28.39 70.53
C SER A 11 -17.44 -27.23 70.29
N GLU A 12 -17.91 -26.55 71.36
CA GLU A 12 -18.72 -25.34 71.24
C GLU A 12 -17.85 -24.11 70.99
N GLY A 13 -16.58 -24.10 71.43
CA GLY A 13 -15.65 -23.03 71.22
C GLY A 13 -14.43 -23.41 70.38
N ASP A 14 -13.30 -22.74 70.54
CA ASP A 14 -12.06 -23.04 69.89
C ASP A 14 -11.57 -24.45 70.17
N LEU A 15 -11.12 -25.13 69.12
CA LEU A 15 -10.57 -26.46 69.18
C LEU A 15 -9.13 -26.39 68.70
N SER A 16 -8.19 -26.75 69.58
CA SER A 16 -6.78 -26.78 69.23
C SER A 16 -6.23 -28.20 69.43
N LEU A 17 -5.79 -28.78 68.33
CA LEU A 17 -5.08 -30.05 68.32
C LEU A 17 -3.57 -29.78 68.14
N LYS A 18 -2.82 -29.84 69.28
CA LYS A 18 -1.37 -29.69 69.28
C LYS A 18 -0.72 -31.10 69.29
N SER A 19 0.19 -31.40 68.39
CA SER A 19 0.93 -32.65 68.41
C SER A 19 1.86 -32.71 69.66
N ASN A 20 1.50 -33.56 70.64
CA ASN A 20 2.47 -34.09 71.59
C ASN A 20 2.91 -35.45 71.02
N ALA A 21 4.07 -35.99 71.41
CA ALA A 21 4.64 -37.25 70.91
C ALA A 21 3.69 -38.47 70.93
N SER A 22 2.57 -38.40 71.62
CA SER A 22 1.52 -39.43 71.72
C SER A 22 0.41 -39.38 70.65
N ILE A 23 0.32 -38.32 69.83
CA ILE A 23 -0.75 -38.13 68.79
C ILE A 23 -0.22 -38.18 67.36
N ASN A 24 1.05 -38.48 67.13
CA ASN A 24 1.75 -38.37 65.87
C ASN A 24 1.22 -39.31 64.77
N ASN A 25 0.50 -40.38 65.04
CA ASN A 25 -0.07 -41.29 64.05
C ASN A 25 -1.41 -41.83 64.57
N VAL A 26 -2.51 -41.40 64.04
CA VAL A 26 -3.86 -41.87 64.36
C VAL A 26 -4.44 -42.62 63.18
N ASN A 27 -4.74 -43.92 63.34
CA ASN A 27 -5.46 -44.77 62.37
C ASN A 27 -6.92 -44.81 62.75
N VAL A 28 -7.81 -44.33 61.89
CA VAL A 28 -9.28 -44.41 62.06
C VAL A 28 -9.82 -45.44 61.08
N GLN A 29 -10.44 -46.56 61.61
CA GLN A 29 -10.96 -47.65 60.76
C GLN A 29 -12.34 -47.34 60.14
N GLY A 30 -12.99 -46.29 60.56
CA GLY A 30 -14.25 -45.77 60.05
C GLY A 30 -14.11 -44.33 59.52
N ASP A 31 -15.02 -43.43 59.94
CA ASP A 31 -15.04 -42.02 59.59
C ASP A 31 -14.34 -41.17 60.66
N LEU A 32 -13.77 -40.04 60.27
CA LEU A 32 -13.23 -38.98 61.13
C LEU A 32 -14.08 -37.71 60.97
N SER A 33 -14.62 -37.21 62.08
CA SER A 33 -15.30 -35.94 62.11
C SER A 33 -14.75 -35.07 63.23
N VAL A 34 -14.33 -33.84 62.90
CA VAL A 34 -13.87 -32.84 63.86
C VAL A 34 -14.66 -31.56 63.65
N THR A 35 -15.48 -31.13 64.61
CA THR A 35 -16.38 -29.99 64.48
C THR A 35 -16.21 -29.00 65.60
N SER A 36 -16.13 -27.73 65.29
CA SER A 36 -16.27 -26.60 66.18
C SER A 36 -17.56 -25.82 65.89
N ASN A 37 -18.49 -25.67 66.84
CA ASN A 37 -19.77 -25.00 66.58
C ASN A 37 -19.63 -23.48 66.58
N GLN A 38 -18.83 -22.90 67.46
CA GLN A 38 -18.73 -21.41 67.67
C GLN A 38 -17.29 -20.86 67.57
N GLY A 39 -16.26 -21.69 67.51
CA GLY A 39 -14.86 -21.25 67.56
C GLY A 39 -14.03 -21.77 66.39
N ASP A 40 -12.74 -21.51 66.48
CA ASP A 40 -11.73 -21.90 65.53
C ASP A 40 -11.26 -23.36 65.72
N ILE A 41 -10.79 -23.99 64.61
CA ILE A 41 -10.04 -25.28 64.65
C ILE A 41 -8.58 -24.98 64.35
N SER A 42 -7.69 -25.29 65.26
CA SER A 42 -6.25 -25.14 65.07
C SER A 42 -5.53 -26.48 65.14
N LEU A 43 -4.86 -26.84 64.05
CA LEU A 43 -4.08 -28.06 63.87
C LEU A 43 -2.60 -27.71 63.65
N SER A 44 -1.73 -28.01 64.67
CA SER A 44 -0.32 -27.59 64.54
C SER A 44 0.67 -28.77 64.81
N LYS A 45 1.88 -28.64 64.29
CA LYS A 45 3.05 -29.49 64.51
C LYS A 45 2.89 -31.01 64.20
N GLY A 46 2.56 -31.26 62.90
CA GLY A 46 2.78 -32.62 62.37
C GLY A 46 1.76 -33.67 62.76
N ASN A 47 0.50 -33.31 62.91
CA ASN A 47 -0.60 -34.24 63.08
C ASN A 47 -0.75 -35.16 61.87
N VAL A 48 -0.79 -36.46 62.11
CA VAL A 48 -0.97 -37.50 61.02
C VAL A 48 -2.23 -38.29 61.30
N PHE A 49 -3.19 -38.28 60.36
CA PHE A 49 -4.40 -39.07 60.42
C PHE A 49 -4.49 -39.94 59.17
N VAL A 50 -4.66 -41.23 59.37
CA VAL A 50 -4.98 -42.17 58.32
C VAL A 50 -6.38 -42.73 58.59
N VAL A 51 -7.33 -42.44 57.70
CA VAL A 51 -8.76 -42.72 57.87
C VAL A 51 -9.19 -43.69 56.77
N LYS A 52 -9.91 -44.77 57.16
CA LYS A 52 -10.34 -45.78 56.20
C LYS A 52 -11.41 -45.26 55.28
N ASN A 53 -12.40 -44.52 55.78
CA ASN A 53 -13.53 -44.02 55.01
C ASN A 53 -13.40 -42.48 54.83
N ASN A 54 -14.33 -41.68 55.31
CA ASN A 54 -14.36 -40.23 55.12
C ASN A 54 -13.69 -39.48 56.29
N ALA A 55 -13.13 -38.30 55.96
CA ALA A 55 -12.59 -37.39 56.97
C ALA A 55 -13.19 -35.97 56.77
N GLU A 56 -13.70 -35.37 57.86
CA GLU A 56 -14.31 -34.06 57.86
C GLU A 56 -13.78 -33.22 58.99
N PHE A 57 -13.36 -31.98 58.68
CA PHE A 57 -13.05 -30.93 59.62
C PHE A 57 -13.96 -29.73 59.33
N SER A 58 -14.78 -29.33 60.30
CA SER A 58 -15.82 -28.30 60.14
C SER A 58 -15.81 -27.30 61.27
N ALA A 59 -15.50 -26.02 60.96
CA ALA A 59 -15.68 -24.86 61.86
C ALA A 59 -16.92 -24.08 61.45
N LEU A 60 -18.05 -24.30 62.16
CA LEU A 60 -19.37 -23.80 61.75
C LEU A 60 -19.52 -22.28 61.90
N SER A 61 -18.73 -21.63 62.79
CA SER A 61 -18.75 -20.19 63.01
C SER A 61 -17.35 -19.54 62.98
N GLY A 62 -16.29 -20.36 62.95
CA GLY A 62 -14.91 -19.92 63.10
C GLY A 62 -14.03 -20.14 61.88
N ASN A 63 -12.71 -20.17 62.10
CA ASN A 63 -11.67 -20.37 61.11
C ASN A 63 -11.07 -21.77 61.27
N ILE A 64 -10.36 -22.25 60.23
CA ILE A 64 -9.50 -23.43 60.33
C ILE A 64 -8.05 -23.03 60.02
N TYR A 65 -7.16 -23.31 60.92
CA TYR A 65 -5.71 -23.13 60.76
C TYR A 65 -5.02 -24.51 60.90
N ALA A 66 -4.26 -24.89 59.87
CA ALA A 66 -3.46 -26.11 59.93
C ALA A 66 -2.03 -25.86 59.43
N ASP A 67 -1.07 -26.38 60.19
CA ASP A 67 0.34 -26.35 59.83
C ASP A 67 0.96 -27.75 59.97
N ASN A 68 1.62 -28.21 58.90
CA ASN A 68 2.26 -29.51 58.81
C ASN A 68 1.30 -30.70 59.09
N LEU A 69 0.07 -30.59 58.58
CA LEU A 69 -0.96 -31.65 58.71
C LEU A 69 -0.80 -32.73 57.63
N THR A 70 -0.81 -33.99 58.03
CA THR A 70 -0.98 -35.10 57.12
C THR A 70 -2.32 -35.80 57.37
N LEU A 71 -3.22 -35.76 56.41
CA LEU A 71 -4.55 -36.36 56.51
C LEU A 71 -4.82 -37.19 55.23
N SER A 72 -5.05 -38.45 55.41
CA SER A 72 -5.29 -39.39 54.32
C SER A 72 -6.53 -40.24 54.51
N THR A 73 -7.41 -40.31 53.52
CA THR A 73 -8.51 -41.28 53.46
C THR A 73 -8.23 -42.38 52.45
N LEU A 74 -8.38 -43.65 52.89
CA LEU A 74 -8.04 -44.78 52.01
C LEU A 74 -9.13 -45.12 50.98
N ASN A 75 -10.42 -44.90 51.34
CA ASN A 75 -11.53 -45.21 50.45
C ASN A 75 -12.52 -44.08 50.23
N GLY A 76 -12.55 -43.05 51.08
CA GLY A 76 -13.55 -42.01 51.12
C GLY A 76 -13.07 -40.68 50.60
N TYR A 77 -13.86 -39.65 50.91
CA TYR A 77 -13.53 -38.26 50.63
C TYR A 77 -12.92 -37.59 51.87
N LEU A 78 -12.21 -36.49 51.64
CA LEU A 78 -11.69 -35.58 52.66
C LEU A 78 -12.28 -34.22 52.50
N SER A 79 -12.83 -33.64 53.60
CA SER A 79 -13.43 -32.33 53.63
C SER A 79 -12.83 -31.48 54.77
N VAL A 80 -12.46 -30.24 54.45
CA VAL A 80 -12.03 -29.20 55.43
C VAL A 80 -12.83 -27.92 55.11
N LEU A 81 -13.76 -27.59 56.00
CA LEU A 81 -14.72 -26.50 55.77
C LEU A 81 -14.84 -25.56 56.96
N ALA A 82 -14.65 -24.24 56.74
CA ALA A 82 -14.86 -23.21 57.74
C ALA A 82 -15.94 -22.22 57.34
N LYS A 83 -16.63 -21.60 58.31
CA LYS A 83 -17.54 -20.48 58.08
C LYS A 83 -16.76 -19.26 57.64
N ASN A 84 -15.63 -18.99 58.23
CA ASN A 84 -14.74 -17.88 57.96
C ASN A 84 -13.50 -18.33 57.18
N ASN A 85 -12.30 -18.08 57.64
CA ASN A 85 -11.07 -18.34 56.87
C ASN A 85 -10.56 -19.79 57.06
N VAL A 86 -9.91 -20.29 56.00
CA VAL A 86 -9.11 -21.52 56.04
C VAL A 86 -7.68 -21.18 55.64
N VAL A 87 -6.73 -21.50 56.51
CA VAL A 87 -5.30 -21.33 56.21
C VAL A 87 -4.60 -22.69 56.44
N LEU A 88 -4.10 -23.28 55.38
CA LEU A 88 -3.33 -24.52 55.44
C LEU A 88 -1.90 -24.23 55.00
N SER A 89 -0.91 -24.50 55.82
CA SER A 89 0.49 -24.23 55.51
C SER A 89 1.42 -25.39 55.86
N GLY A 90 2.60 -25.40 55.27
CA GLY A 90 3.73 -26.20 55.66
C GLY A 90 4.90 -25.30 56.07
N LEU A 91 4.97 -24.97 57.38
CA LEU A 91 6.02 -24.12 57.94
C LEU A 91 7.23 -24.93 58.45
N ASN A 92 8.39 -24.33 58.65
CA ASN A 92 9.56 -24.93 59.29
C ASN A 92 9.97 -26.30 58.69
N LYS A 93 10.12 -26.36 57.36
CA LYS A 93 10.50 -27.58 56.59
C LYS A 93 9.43 -28.71 56.55
N GLY A 94 8.25 -28.46 57.03
CA GLY A 94 7.11 -29.36 56.97
C GLY A 94 6.31 -29.21 55.66
N ILE A 95 5.32 -30.12 55.50
CA ILE A 95 4.34 -30.06 54.40
C ILE A 95 2.98 -30.43 54.93
N THR A 96 1.94 -29.71 54.53
CA THR A 96 0.57 -30.15 54.72
C THR A 96 0.13 -31.02 53.52
N LEU A 97 -0.19 -32.31 53.84
CA LEU A 97 -0.62 -33.29 52.85
C LEU A 97 -2.07 -33.69 53.13
N LEU A 98 -2.92 -33.48 52.15
CA LEU A 98 -4.31 -33.90 52.17
C LEU A 98 -4.54 -34.91 51.04
N SER A 99 -4.92 -36.12 51.35
CA SER A 99 -5.12 -37.20 50.35
C SER A 99 -6.47 -37.89 50.57
N GLY A 100 -7.31 -37.89 49.56
CA GLY A 100 -8.60 -38.58 49.57
C GLY A 100 -8.77 -39.44 48.30
N LYS A 101 -9.17 -40.72 48.47
CA LYS A 101 -9.38 -41.57 47.32
C LYS A 101 -10.50 -41.05 46.41
N SER A 102 -11.67 -40.78 46.99
CA SER A 102 -12.86 -40.33 46.25
C SER A 102 -12.87 -38.81 45.97
N GLY A 103 -12.11 -38.04 46.68
CA GLY A 103 -12.00 -36.61 46.49
C GLY A 103 -11.41 -35.84 47.70
N VAL A 104 -10.94 -34.62 47.45
CA VAL A 104 -10.48 -33.71 48.46
C VAL A 104 -11.22 -32.36 48.29
N SER A 105 -11.86 -31.88 49.34
CA SER A 105 -12.57 -30.60 49.35
C SER A 105 -12.03 -29.72 50.48
N VAL A 106 -11.54 -28.53 50.13
CA VAL A 106 -11.11 -27.52 51.12
C VAL A 106 -11.79 -26.21 50.83
N GLY A 107 -12.41 -25.63 51.86
CA GLY A 107 -13.12 -24.38 51.58
C GLY A 107 -13.49 -23.51 52.76
N SER A 108 -13.84 -22.25 52.44
CA SER A 108 -14.49 -21.31 53.31
C SER A 108 -15.86 -20.92 52.75
N VAL A 109 -16.82 -20.62 53.62
CA VAL A 109 -18.15 -20.12 53.23
C VAL A 109 -18.35 -18.68 53.64
N GLY A 110 -19.46 -18.06 53.27
CA GLY A 110 -19.70 -16.64 53.57
C GLY A 110 -18.74 -15.72 52.84
N ASN A 111 -18.00 -14.87 53.51
CA ASN A 111 -16.96 -14.01 52.98
C ASN A 111 -15.55 -14.47 53.38
N GLY A 112 -15.41 -15.67 53.90
CA GLY A 112 -14.13 -16.22 54.35
C GLY A 112 -13.12 -16.39 53.22
N VAL A 113 -11.83 -16.29 53.54
CA VAL A 113 -10.71 -16.42 52.61
C VAL A 113 -10.10 -17.83 52.77
N LEU A 114 -9.82 -18.50 51.64
CA LEU A 114 -9.00 -19.71 51.64
C LEU A 114 -7.57 -19.37 51.24
N THR A 115 -6.61 -19.66 52.10
CA THR A 115 -5.19 -19.40 51.87
C THR A 115 -4.35 -20.67 51.99
N LEU A 116 -3.60 -20.99 50.97
CA LEU A 116 -2.63 -22.10 50.91
C LEU A 116 -1.23 -21.53 50.64
N PRO A 117 -0.46 -21.10 51.65
CA PRO A 117 0.76 -20.28 51.47
C PRO A 117 1.98 -21.17 51.37
N LYS A 118 2.37 -22.04 50.76
CA LYS A 118 3.59 -22.83 50.64
C LYS A 118 3.47 -24.27 51.16
N SER A 119 4.23 -25.15 50.56
CA SER A 119 4.39 -26.56 50.98
C SER A 119 3.09 -27.32 51.20
N ILE A 120 2.25 -27.38 50.18
CA ILE A 120 0.96 -28.04 50.21
C ILE A 120 0.92 -29.18 49.16
N GLY A 121 0.45 -30.35 49.58
CA GLY A 121 0.14 -31.46 48.66
C GLY A 121 -1.33 -31.84 48.78
N LEU A 122 -2.07 -31.80 47.69
CA LEU A 122 -3.46 -32.22 47.58
C LEU A 122 -3.59 -33.34 46.58
N THR A 123 -4.12 -34.50 46.99
CA THR A 123 -4.28 -35.65 46.13
C THR A 123 -5.68 -36.25 46.21
N ALA A 124 -6.34 -36.43 45.07
CA ALA A 124 -7.59 -37.13 44.95
C ALA A 124 -7.41 -38.24 43.89
N SER A 125 -7.01 -39.44 44.32
CA SER A 125 -6.54 -40.47 43.38
C SER A 125 -7.60 -40.99 42.39
N MET A 126 -8.89 -41.00 42.77
CA MET A 126 -10.02 -41.43 41.91
C MET A 126 -11.09 -40.33 41.78
N GLY A 127 -10.87 -39.13 42.32
CA GLY A 127 -11.85 -38.04 42.39
C GLY A 127 -11.27 -36.68 42.03
N THR A 128 -11.97 -35.63 42.44
CA THR A 128 -11.66 -34.25 42.15
C THR A 128 -11.11 -33.53 43.40
N VAL A 129 -10.08 -32.72 43.22
CA VAL A 129 -9.65 -31.74 44.21
C VAL A 129 -10.48 -30.49 44.04
N LYS A 130 -11.22 -30.07 45.09
CA LYS A 130 -12.06 -28.87 45.12
C LYS A 130 -11.52 -27.88 46.11
N LEU A 131 -11.21 -26.66 45.68
CA LEU A 131 -10.92 -25.54 46.55
C LEU A 131 -12.01 -24.49 46.33
N HIS A 132 -12.72 -24.08 47.37
CA HIS A 132 -13.78 -23.10 47.31
C HIS A 132 -13.65 -22.05 48.40
N SER A 133 -13.93 -20.79 48.02
CA SER A 133 -13.86 -19.67 48.98
C SER A 133 -15.10 -18.78 48.84
N GLY A 134 -15.62 -18.30 49.97
CA GLY A 134 -16.63 -17.26 49.97
C GLY A 134 -16.06 -15.91 49.60
N GLY A 135 -14.81 -15.60 50.01
CA GLY A 135 -14.01 -14.46 49.63
C GLY A 135 -12.89 -14.86 48.67
N ASP A 136 -11.69 -14.36 48.87
CA ASP A 136 -10.52 -14.62 48.06
C ASP A 136 -10.02 -16.08 48.21
N LEU A 137 -9.60 -16.69 47.10
CA LEU A 137 -8.89 -17.95 47.05
C LEU A 137 -7.41 -17.70 46.69
N ASN A 138 -6.51 -17.86 47.67
CA ASN A 138 -5.09 -17.58 47.50
C ASN A 138 -4.28 -18.89 47.62
N VAL A 139 -3.59 -19.30 46.55
CA VAL A 139 -2.77 -20.49 46.50
C VAL A 139 -1.35 -20.10 46.03
N ASP A 140 -0.34 -20.39 46.83
CA ASP A 140 1.07 -20.26 46.46
C ASP A 140 1.76 -21.59 46.77
N LEU A 141 2.06 -22.37 45.74
CA LEU A 141 2.73 -23.67 45.86
C LEU A 141 4.27 -23.52 45.72
N SER A 142 4.85 -22.36 46.02
CA SER A 142 6.29 -22.20 46.03
C SER A 142 6.96 -23.17 47.03
N GLN A 143 8.15 -23.64 46.68
CA GLN A 143 8.93 -24.54 47.52
C GLN A 143 9.48 -23.73 48.74
N SER A 144 9.44 -24.33 49.96
CA SER A 144 10.33 -23.91 51.02
C SER A 144 11.77 -24.37 50.68
N GLU A 145 12.79 -23.71 51.22
CA GLU A 145 14.20 -23.95 50.94
C GLU A 145 14.68 -25.44 51.09
N HIS A 146 13.85 -26.34 51.60
CA HIS A 146 14.16 -27.73 51.91
C HIS A 146 13.14 -28.72 51.31
N ALA A 147 12.71 -28.52 50.00
CA ALA A 147 12.50 -29.51 48.98
C ALA A 147 11.48 -30.67 49.16
N ARG A 148 10.25 -30.41 49.59
CA ARG A 148 9.15 -31.28 49.05
C ARG A 148 8.27 -30.47 48.13
N LYS A 149 8.11 -30.96 46.88
CA LYS A 149 7.35 -30.28 45.85
C LYS A 149 5.89 -30.17 46.24
N SER A 150 5.36 -28.97 46.32
CA SER A 150 3.92 -28.75 46.40
C SER A 150 3.23 -29.19 45.12
N PHE A 151 2.07 -29.82 45.21
CA PHE A 151 1.35 -30.35 44.07
C PHE A 151 -0.17 -30.43 44.32
N ILE A 152 -0.93 -30.35 43.24
CA ILE A 152 -2.35 -30.69 43.20
C ILE A 152 -2.51 -31.79 42.11
N HIS A 153 -3.00 -32.96 42.53
CA HIS A 153 -3.14 -34.13 41.68
C HIS A 153 -4.51 -34.80 41.86
N GLY A 154 -5.16 -35.15 40.74
CA GLY A 154 -6.46 -35.80 40.77
C GLY A 154 -6.98 -36.16 39.39
N LYS A 155 -8.18 -36.79 39.33
CA LYS A 155 -8.91 -36.93 38.08
C LYS A 155 -9.45 -35.58 37.56
N GLY A 156 -9.79 -34.66 38.46
CA GLY A 156 -10.21 -33.29 38.18
C GLY A 156 -9.71 -32.29 39.24
N ALA A 157 -9.72 -31.01 38.91
CA ALA A 157 -9.49 -29.96 39.85
C ALA A 157 -10.50 -28.80 39.62
N SER A 158 -11.09 -28.32 40.71
CA SER A 158 -12.04 -27.18 40.63
C SER A 158 -11.70 -26.14 41.68
N PHE A 159 -11.53 -24.91 41.25
CA PHE A 159 -11.15 -23.75 42.04
C PHE A 159 -12.24 -22.68 41.90
N PHE A 160 -12.89 -22.33 43.01
CA PHE A 160 -14.06 -21.47 42.99
C PHE A 160 -13.95 -20.38 44.03
N SER A 161 -14.29 -19.14 43.65
CA SER A 161 -14.47 -18.00 44.56
C SER A 161 -15.83 -17.33 44.31
N GLN A 162 -16.65 -17.19 45.37
CA GLN A 162 -18.00 -16.64 45.27
C GLN A 162 -17.97 -15.10 45.13
N ASN A 163 -17.27 -14.41 46.01
CA ASN A 163 -17.28 -12.95 46.13
C ASN A 163 -15.90 -12.29 45.92
N GLY A 164 -14.82 -13.04 45.91
CA GLY A 164 -13.43 -12.55 45.83
C GLY A 164 -12.70 -13.02 44.59
N ASN A 165 -11.40 -12.87 44.63
CA ASN A 165 -10.47 -13.19 43.56
C ASN A 165 -9.95 -14.63 43.71
N ILE A 166 -9.49 -15.18 42.59
CA ILE A 166 -8.67 -16.39 42.56
C ILE A 166 -7.23 -15.98 42.24
N SER A 167 -6.29 -16.34 43.08
CA SER A 167 -4.85 -16.08 42.89
C SER A 167 -4.08 -17.40 43.08
N PHE A 168 -3.42 -17.84 42.04
CA PHE A 168 -2.48 -18.97 42.05
C PHE A 168 -1.08 -18.47 41.69
N LYS A 169 -0.09 -18.88 42.50
CA LYS A 169 1.32 -18.60 42.25
C LYS A 169 2.15 -19.89 42.34
N ASN A 170 3.21 -19.98 41.54
CA ASN A 170 4.22 -21.03 41.57
C ASN A 170 3.62 -22.47 41.66
N SER A 171 2.54 -22.70 40.90
CA SER A 171 1.72 -23.90 41.05
C SER A 171 1.91 -24.90 39.89
N ASN A 172 1.99 -26.19 40.22
CA ASN A 172 2.00 -27.28 39.25
C ASN A 172 0.74 -28.13 39.42
N LEU A 173 -0.15 -28.07 38.45
CA LEU A 173 -1.42 -28.78 38.43
C LEU A 173 -1.37 -29.90 37.39
N ASN A 174 -1.40 -31.17 37.87
CA ASN A 174 -1.42 -32.33 36.99
C ASN A 174 -2.70 -33.12 37.24
N VAL A 175 -3.64 -32.98 36.31
CA VAL A 175 -4.99 -33.51 36.43
C VAL A 175 -5.32 -34.40 35.23
N GLN A 176 -6.02 -35.49 35.47
CA GLN A 176 -6.37 -36.44 34.40
C GLN A 176 -7.64 -36.02 33.62
N GLU A 177 -8.64 -36.87 33.56
CA GLU A 177 -9.74 -36.82 32.58
C GLU A 177 -10.78 -35.73 32.80
N GLN A 178 -11.05 -35.31 34.06
CA GLN A 178 -12.15 -34.40 34.38
C GLN A 178 -11.79 -32.92 34.22
N GLY A 179 -10.54 -32.61 33.87
CA GLY A 179 -10.12 -31.24 33.57
C GLY A 179 -9.85 -30.37 34.79
N ILE A 180 -9.52 -29.11 34.52
CA ILE A 180 -9.21 -28.08 35.51
C ILE A 180 -10.15 -26.92 35.31
N LYS A 181 -10.83 -26.47 36.37
CA LYS A 181 -11.74 -25.32 36.36
C LYS A 181 -11.33 -24.24 37.34
N PHE A 182 -11.20 -23.02 36.87
CA PHE A 182 -11.10 -21.79 37.67
C PHE A 182 -12.38 -20.98 37.47
N ASP A 183 -13.08 -20.63 38.52
CA ASP A 183 -14.37 -19.91 38.45
C ASP A 183 -14.46 -18.81 39.53
N SER A 184 -14.17 -17.56 39.15
CA SER A 184 -14.33 -16.39 40.03
C SER A 184 -15.61 -15.65 39.65
N ARG A 185 -16.67 -15.81 40.47
CA ARG A 185 -18.01 -15.29 40.16
C ARG A 185 -18.13 -13.77 40.24
N ARG A 186 -17.33 -13.08 41.05
CA ARG A 186 -17.37 -11.61 41.18
C ARG A 186 -16.01 -10.93 41.04
N GLY A 187 -14.91 -11.68 41.16
CA GLY A 187 -13.56 -11.15 41.20
C GLY A 187 -12.74 -11.43 39.92
N THR A 188 -11.46 -11.28 40.08
CA THR A 188 -10.40 -11.48 39.08
C THR A 188 -9.74 -12.83 39.28
N THR A 189 -9.37 -13.50 38.21
CA THR A 189 -8.49 -14.70 38.24
C THR A 189 -7.07 -14.31 37.86
N THR A 190 -6.11 -14.49 38.73
CA THR A 190 -4.69 -14.23 38.49
C THR A 190 -3.88 -15.51 38.63
N LEU A 191 -3.19 -15.91 37.58
CA LEU A 191 -2.30 -17.06 37.56
C LEU A 191 -0.88 -16.61 37.21
N ASP A 192 0.04 -16.81 38.14
CA ASP A 192 1.43 -16.36 38.03
C ASP A 192 2.40 -17.54 38.25
N ASN A 193 3.22 -17.84 37.24
CA ASN A 193 4.12 -18.99 37.24
C ASN A 193 3.37 -20.33 37.48
N VAL A 194 2.29 -20.57 36.69
CA VAL A 194 1.44 -21.75 36.83
C VAL A 194 1.63 -22.67 35.62
N THR A 195 1.94 -23.93 35.91
CA THR A 195 1.92 -25.02 34.94
C THR A 195 0.71 -25.90 35.19
N ALA A 196 -0.13 -26.12 34.17
CA ALA A 196 -1.32 -26.97 34.28
C ALA A 196 -1.42 -27.94 33.11
N ALA A 197 -1.55 -29.21 33.38
CA ALA A 197 -1.73 -30.23 32.37
C ALA A 197 -2.95 -31.12 32.69
N SER A 198 -3.76 -31.41 31.67
CA SER A 198 -4.92 -32.30 31.75
C SER A 198 -5.15 -32.97 30.40
N THR A 199 -5.64 -34.24 30.45
CA THR A 199 -6.20 -34.91 29.28
C THR A 199 -7.62 -34.43 28.97
N GLY A 200 -8.31 -33.82 29.93
CA GLY A 200 -9.57 -33.10 29.77
C GLY A 200 -9.39 -31.64 29.44
N ASP A 201 -10.37 -30.80 29.79
CA ASP A 201 -10.40 -29.39 29.47
C ASP A 201 -9.78 -28.52 30.59
N ILE A 202 -9.19 -27.35 30.23
CA ILE A 202 -8.87 -26.31 31.17
C ILE A 202 -9.83 -25.13 30.91
N THR A 203 -10.63 -24.78 31.92
CA THR A 203 -11.60 -23.69 31.80
C THR A 203 -11.32 -22.61 32.84
N LEU A 204 -11.33 -21.36 32.41
CA LEU A 204 -11.23 -20.16 33.26
C LEU A 204 -12.46 -19.29 33.04
N SER A 205 -13.16 -18.97 34.10
CA SER A 205 -14.31 -18.05 34.08
C SER A 205 -14.12 -16.96 35.12
N SER A 206 -14.26 -15.69 34.71
CA SER A 206 -14.12 -14.55 35.65
C SER A 206 -15.10 -13.46 35.28
N GLN A 207 -15.78 -12.91 36.30
CA GLN A 207 -16.64 -11.74 36.10
C GLN A 207 -15.84 -10.45 35.88
N SER A 208 -14.62 -10.40 36.40
CA SER A 208 -13.67 -9.31 36.18
C SER A 208 -12.56 -9.76 35.24
N ASP A 209 -11.29 -9.43 35.48
CA ASP A 209 -10.18 -9.75 34.63
C ASP A 209 -9.68 -11.20 34.79
N ILE A 210 -9.01 -11.70 33.75
CA ILE A 210 -8.15 -12.89 33.81
C ILE A 210 -6.71 -12.42 33.51
N ASN A 211 -5.81 -12.59 34.48
CA ASN A 211 -4.40 -12.25 34.36
C ASN A 211 -3.57 -13.54 34.30
N LEU A 212 -2.83 -13.76 33.21
CA LEU A 212 -1.97 -14.94 32.98
C LEU A 212 -0.53 -14.48 32.80
N ASN A 213 0.34 -14.77 33.77
CA ASN A 213 1.76 -14.44 33.72
C ASN A 213 2.60 -15.71 33.85
N ASN A 214 3.50 -15.95 32.90
CA ASN A 214 4.36 -17.14 32.87
C ASN A 214 3.59 -18.45 33.05
N VAL A 215 2.48 -18.61 32.34
CA VAL A 215 1.66 -19.82 32.44
C VAL A 215 1.98 -20.82 31.31
N ARG A 216 1.88 -22.11 31.65
CA ARG A 216 2.04 -23.21 30.68
C ARG A 216 0.87 -24.18 30.82
N PHE A 217 -0.06 -24.11 29.86
CA PHE A 217 -1.25 -24.96 29.84
C PHE A 217 -1.16 -25.98 28.71
N LYS A 218 -1.54 -27.24 29.04
CA LYS A 218 -1.68 -28.32 28.07
C LYS A 218 -2.96 -29.10 28.36
N ALA A 219 -3.91 -29.10 27.39
CA ALA A 219 -5.22 -29.72 27.58
C ALA A 219 -5.83 -30.18 26.25
N ARG A 220 -6.99 -30.89 26.31
CA ARG A 220 -7.81 -31.16 25.13
C ARG A 220 -8.39 -29.83 24.61
N ASN A 221 -9.13 -29.11 25.47
CA ASN A 221 -9.61 -27.76 25.18
C ASN A 221 -9.08 -26.77 26.23
N ILE A 222 -8.81 -25.54 25.82
CA ILE A 222 -8.51 -24.44 26.72
C ILE A 222 -9.50 -23.34 26.42
N ILE A 223 -10.34 -23.01 27.43
CA ILE A 223 -11.40 -22.02 27.29
C ILE A 223 -11.24 -20.98 28.42
N ALA A 224 -10.94 -19.72 28.07
CA ALA A 224 -10.87 -18.63 29.01
C ALA A 224 -11.95 -17.57 28.66
N SER A 225 -12.79 -17.25 29.61
CA SER A 225 -13.88 -16.27 29.46
C SER A 225 -13.85 -15.25 30.59
N SER A 226 -13.73 -13.98 30.25
CA SER A 226 -13.76 -12.85 31.15
C SER A 226 -14.83 -11.86 30.71
N ASN A 227 -15.59 -11.28 31.63
CA ASN A 227 -16.50 -10.19 31.29
C ASN A 227 -15.81 -8.83 31.13
N LYS A 228 -14.53 -8.71 31.56
CA LYS A 228 -13.70 -7.53 31.35
C LYS A 228 -12.52 -7.85 30.43
N GLU A 229 -11.31 -7.95 30.98
CA GLU A 229 -10.08 -8.09 30.20
C GLU A 229 -9.43 -9.47 30.38
N ILE A 230 -8.77 -9.96 29.33
CA ILE A 230 -7.78 -11.03 29.43
C ILE A 230 -6.40 -10.42 29.18
N LYS A 231 -5.52 -10.53 30.17
CA LYS A 231 -4.17 -9.98 30.13
C LYS A 231 -3.15 -11.09 30.21
N GLN A 232 -2.44 -11.30 29.11
CA GLN A 232 -1.34 -12.27 29.03
C GLN A 232 -0.01 -11.53 29.03
N ASN A 233 0.76 -11.69 30.11
CA ASN A 233 2.06 -11.01 30.32
C ASN A 233 2.01 -9.48 30.10
N LYS A 234 0.91 -8.80 30.42
CA LYS A 234 0.80 -7.34 30.29
C LYS A 234 1.78 -6.67 31.24
N GLY A 235 2.79 -5.99 30.67
CA GLY A 235 3.83 -5.29 31.44
C GLY A 235 4.90 -6.21 32.06
N VAL A 236 4.97 -7.48 31.67
CA VAL A 236 5.93 -8.46 32.19
C VAL A 236 6.74 -9.07 31.03
N SER A 237 8.02 -9.34 31.26
CA SER A 237 8.92 -9.95 30.26
C SER A 237 8.83 -11.48 30.11
N SER A 238 7.99 -12.14 30.91
CA SER A 238 7.76 -13.57 30.89
C SER A 238 7.01 -14.05 29.64
N SER A 239 6.90 -15.37 29.43
CA SER A 239 6.22 -15.95 28.30
C SER A 239 5.13 -16.95 28.72
N ASN A 240 3.98 -16.91 28.07
CA ASN A 240 2.89 -17.86 28.22
C ASN A 240 2.91 -18.92 27.11
N THR A 241 2.49 -20.13 27.43
CA THR A 241 2.27 -21.19 26.45
C THR A 241 0.93 -21.86 26.72
N LEU A 242 -0.01 -21.75 25.79
CA LEU A 242 -1.31 -22.42 25.84
C LEU A 242 -1.41 -23.41 24.69
N THR A 243 -1.45 -24.70 25.01
CA THR A 243 -1.48 -25.79 24.04
C THR A 243 -2.73 -26.61 24.20
N ALA A 244 -3.67 -26.50 23.28
CA ALA A 244 -4.85 -27.35 23.19
C ALA A 244 -4.68 -28.34 22.03
N THR A 245 -5.21 -29.58 22.18
CA THR A 245 -5.27 -30.52 21.05
C THR A 245 -6.40 -30.14 20.08
N ASP A 246 -7.55 -29.72 20.60
CA ASP A 246 -8.74 -29.41 19.82
C ASP A 246 -9.03 -27.89 19.76
N ILE A 247 -9.60 -27.30 20.79
CA ILE A 247 -10.08 -25.94 20.80
C ILE A 247 -9.29 -25.10 21.80
N LEU A 248 -8.78 -23.94 21.34
CA LEU A 248 -8.30 -22.87 22.19
C LEU A 248 -9.19 -21.64 21.98
N SER A 249 -9.94 -21.23 23.01
CA SER A 249 -10.88 -20.10 22.94
C SER A 249 -10.59 -19.09 24.05
N LEU A 250 -10.34 -17.84 23.66
CA LEU A 250 -10.14 -16.71 24.56
C LEU A 250 -11.23 -15.69 24.28
N TYR A 251 -12.11 -15.45 25.26
CA TYR A 251 -13.21 -14.48 25.16
C TYR A 251 -13.07 -13.42 26.23
N ALA A 252 -12.96 -12.16 25.85
CA ALA A 252 -12.98 -11.01 26.73
C ALA A 252 -14.18 -10.10 26.44
N GLY A 253 -14.82 -9.60 27.50
CA GLY A 253 -15.89 -8.63 27.38
C GLY A 253 -15.39 -7.25 26.89
N SER A 254 -14.14 -6.87 27.19
CA SER A 254 -13.51 -5.65 26.69
C SER A 254 -12.22 -5.92 25.95
N TYR A 255 -11.04 -5.77 26.54
CA TYR A 255 -9.76 -5.87 25.84
C TYR A 255 -9.06 -7.22 26.05
N GLN A 256 -8.31 -7.63 25.04
CA GLN A 256 -7.31 -8.70 25.16
C GLN A 256 -5.90 -8.14 24.93
N TYR A 257 -4.98 -8.46 25.84
CA TYR A 257 -3.55 -8.17 25.73
C TYR A 257 -2.80 -9.49 25.61
N LEU A 258 -2.13 -9.69 24.49
CA LEU A 258 -1.31 -10.86 24.20
C LEU A 258 0.14 -10.41 24.03
N ASN A 259 0.96 -10.63 25.05
CA ASN A 259 2.37 -10.28 25.02
C ASN A 259 3.21 -11.51 25.30
N ASN A 260 4.21 -11.79 24.47
CA ASN A 260 5.08 -12.98 24.57
C ASN A 260 4.29 -14.27 24.82
N THR A 261 3.23 -14.52 24.06
CA THR A 261 2.30 -15.62 24.28
C THR A 261 2.34 -16.59 23.11
N ALA A 262 2.58 -17.88 23.38
CA ALA A 262 2.49 -18.94 22.38
C ALA A 262 1.12 -19.64 22.50
N LEU A 263 0.30 -19.58 21.48
CA LEU A 263 -1.00 -20.22 21.36
C LEU A 263 -0.93 -21.39 20.39
N GLN A 264 -1.45 -22.56 20.78
CA GLN A 264 -1.50 -23.75 19.94
C GLN A 264 -2.84 -24.43 20.08
N GLY A 265 -3.49 -24.79 18.96
CA GLY A 265 -4.77 -25.51 18.97
C GLY A 265 -5.16 -25.98 17.57
N GLY A 266 -6.05 -26.98 17.51
CA GLY A 266 -6.69 -27.39 16.25
C GLY A 266 -7.55 -26.28 15.68
N ALA A 267 -8.32 -25.59 16.52
CA ALA A 267 -8.98 -24.31 16.22
C ALA A 267 -8.65 -23.29 17.31
N VAL A 268 -8.30 -22.07 16.90
CA VAL A 268 -8.00 -20.96 17.82
C VAL A 268 -8.96 -19.83 17.57
N THR A 269 -9.66 -19.38 18.62
CA THR A 269 -10.58 -18.24 18.57
C THR A 269 -10.19 -17.22 19.63
N ILE A 270 -10.02 -15.96 19.23
CA ILE A 270 -9.73 -14.85 20.12
C ILE A 270 -10.80 -13.79 19.89
N THR A 271 -11.59 -13.47 20.92
CA THR A 271 -12.72 -12.55 20.82
C THR A 271 -12.61 -11.45 21.88
N ALA A 272 -12.78 -10.20 21.47
CA ALA A 272 -12.97 -9.06 22.36
C ALA A 272 -14.33 -8.39 22.04
N LYS A 273 -15.34 -8.57 22.93
CA LYS A 273 -16.73 -8.19 22.65
C LYS A 273 -16.95 -6.67 22.50
N HIS A 274 -16.34 -5.86 23.37
CA HIS A 274 -16.55 -4.41 23.39
C HIS A 274 -15.27 -3.58 23.22
N GLY A 275 -14.11 -4.23 23.25
CA GLY A 275 -12.80 -3.59 23.20
C GLY A 275 -11.97 -4.00 21.97
N GLY A 276 -10.68 -3.99 22.10
CA GLY A 276 -9.70 -4.36 21.07
C GLY A 276 -8.76 -5.47 21.53
N ILE A 277 -7.97 -5.95 20.57
CA ILE A 277 -6.89 -6.91 20.83
C ILE A 277 -5.56 -6.19 20.62
N ASN A 278 -4.68 -6.26 21.59
CA ASN A 278 -3.31 -5.74 21.51
C ASN A 278 -2.33 -6.92 21.53
N ILE A 279 -1.63 -7.10 20.42
CA ILE A 279 -0.67 -8.21 20.22
C ILE A 279 0.75 -7.61 20.22
N GLN A 280 1.58 -8.00 21.19
CA GLN A 280 2.93 -7.47 21.37
C GLN A 280 3.98 -8.58 21.58
N GLY A 281 5.26 -8.20 21.49
CA GLY A 281 6.39 -9.06 21.80
C GLY A 281 6.55 -10.24 20.83
N THR A 282 6.99 -11.38 21.37
CA THR A 282 7.17 -12.63 20.63
C THR A 282 5.91 -13.49 20.62
N THR A 283 4.72 -12.88 20.67
CA THR A 283 3.45 -13.61 20.65
C THR A 283 3.37 -14.57 19.47
N ASP A 284 3.18 -15.85 19.76
CA ASP A 284 3.28 -16.98 18.83
C ASP A 284 2.04 -17.84 18.84
N TRP A 285 1.63 -18.26 17.65
CA TRP A 285 0.60 -19.27 17.56
C TRP A 285 0.98 -20.41 16.57
N LYS A 286 0.94 -21.64 17.03
CA LYS A 286 1.24 -22.85 16.26
C LYS A 286 0.01 -23.74 16.12
N SER A 287 -0.12 -24.44 14.98
CA SER A 287 -1.01 -25.57 14.88
C SER A 287 -0.30 -26.88 15.25
N VAL A 288 -1.06 -27.83 15.78
CA VAL A 288 -0.59 -29.19 16.00
C VAL A 288 -0.37 -29.86 14.65
N GLY A 289 0.84 -30.32 14.33
CA GLY A 289 1.15 -31.06 13.11
C GLY A 289 2.10 -30.44 12.10
N SER A 290 2.54 -29.18 12.27
CA SER A 290 3.57 -28.59 11.41
C SER A 290 4.97 -28.83 11.96
N GLU A 291 5.56 -30.00 11.66
CA GLU A 291 7.01 -30.14 11.76
C GLU A 291 7.67 -29.25 10.70
N GLY A 292 8.49 -28.29 11.10
CA GLY A 292 9.39 -27.64 10.16
C GLY A 292 9.61 -26.13 10.27
N LEU A 293 9.10 -25.42 11.26
CA LEU A 293 9.42 -24.01 11.43
C LEU A 293 10.38 -23.78 12.62
N LYS A 294 11.57 -24.38 12.53
CA LYS A 294 12.71 -23.99 13.35
C LYS A 294 13.24 -22.64 12.84
N ASN A 295 13.33 -21.66 13.75
CA ASN A 295 14.09 -20.42 13.62
C ASN A 295 13.47 -19.17 12.97
N ASN A 296 12.13 -19.03 12.86
CA ASN A 296 11.59 -17.70 12.55
C ASN A 296 10.50 -17.28 13.56
N PRO A 297 10.80 -16.42 14.55
CA PRO A 297 9.90 -16.11 15.66
C PRO A 297 8.61 -15.36 15.26
N LYS A 298 8.44 -15.00 13.96
CA LYS A 298 7.34 -14.19 13.44
C LYS A 298 6.38 -14.93 12.51
N THR A 299 6.59 -16.20 12.25
CA THR A 299 5.72 -17.01 11.40
C THR A 299 4.77 -17.86 12.26
N ARG A 300 3.48 -17.82 11.95
CA ARG A 300 2.37 -18.41 12.69
C ARG A 300 1.58 -19.33 11.78
N SER A 301 1.48 -20.61 12.12
CA SER A 301 0.76 -21.58 11.30
C SER A 301 -0.30 -22.31 12.12
N PHE A 302 -1.50 -22.37 11.59
CA PHE A 302 -2.65 -23.07 12.16
C PHE A 302 -3.04 -24.25 11.27
N ASN A 303 -3.20 -25.41 11.87
CA ASN A 303 -3.77 -26.58 11.18
C ASN A 303 -5.30 -26.56 11.35
N GLY A 304 -5.98 -25.82 10.51
CA GLY A 304 -7.41 -25.58 10.59
C GLY A 304 -7.76 -24.14 10.33
N ALA A 305 -8.92 -23.71 10.81
CA ALA A 305 -9.39 -22.34 10.72
C ALA A 305 -8.84 -21.49 11.87
N PHE A 306 -8.58 -20.21 11.57
CA PHE A 306 -8.21 -19.20 12.55
C PHE A 306 -9.15 -18.01 12.45
N SER A 307 -9.66 -17.52 13.59
CA SER A 307 -10.60 -16.41 13.62
C SER A 307 -10.29 -15.43 14.73
N ILE A 308 -10.34 -14.12 14.40
CA ILE A 308 -10.29 -12.99 15.36
C ILE A 308 -11.54 -12.15 15.13
N ASP A 309 -12.31 -11.85 16.18
CA ASP A 309 -13.46 -10.94 16.17
C ASP A 309 -13.37 -9.91 17.30
N VAL A 310 -13.38 -8.62 16.95
CA VAL A 310 -13.30 -7.51 17.89
C VAL A 310 -14.34 -6.43 17.60
N LYS A 311 -14.83 -5.76 18.64
CA LYS A 311 -15.81 -4.67 18.48
C LYS A 311 -15.18 -3.32 18.14
N ASN A 312 -13.98 -3.01 18.64
CA ASN A 312 -13.29 -1.73 18.41
C ASN A 312 -12.23 -1.85 17.31
N HIS A 313 -11.05 -1.26 17.53
CA HIS A 313 -9.97 -1.22 16.58
C HIS A 313 -9.05 -2.43 16.69
N LEU A 314 -8.64 -2.98 15.55
CA LEU A 314 -7.62 -4.03 15.48
C LEU A 314 -6.48 -3.58 14.59
N THR A 315 -5.27 -3.54 15.13
CA THR A 315 -4.07 -3.16 14.38
C THR A 315 -3.04 -4.28 14.43
N PHE A 316 -2.62 -4.76 13.26
CA PHE A 316 -1.46 -5.64 13.11
C PHE A 316 -0.22 -4.82 12.82
N LEU A 317 0.81 -5.00 13.65
CA LEU A 317 2.11 -4.38 13.46
C LEU A 317 2.94 -5.13 12.39
N PRO A 318 4.00 -4.52 11.83
CA PRO A 318 4.79 -5.16 10.77
C PRO A 318 5.45 -6.46 11.20
N GLN A 319 5.75 -7.34 10.24
CA GLN A 319 6.42 -8.64 10.36
C GLN A 319 5.54 -9.81 10.82
N TYR A 320 4.25 -9.62 11.06
CA TYR A 320 3.37 -10.75 11.30
C TYR A 320 3.12 -11.56 10.03
N LYS A 321 3.35 -12.86 10.12
CA LYS A 321 2.95 -13.83 9.09
C LYS A 321 2.00 -14.86 9.72
N ILE A 322 0.75 -14.85 9.31
CA ILE A 322 -0.27 -15.77 9.78
C ILE A 322 -0.62 -16.74 8.65
N THR A 323 -0.57 -18.03 8.91
CA THR A 323 -0.94 -19.07 7.96
C THR A 323 -1.99 -19.98 8.59
N ALA A 324 -3.15 -20.14 7.96
CA ALA A 324 -4.16 -21.11 8.30
C ALA A 324 -4.27 -22.16 7.18
N SER A 325 -4.32 -23.46 7.51
CA SER A 325 -4.49 -24.50 6.48
C SER A 325 -5.90 -24.52 5.89
N SER A 326 -6.89 -23.97 6.59
CA SER A 326 -8.26 -23.74 6.15
C SER A 326 -8.57 -22.25 6.06
N ASP A 327 -9.65 -21.79 6.66
CA ASP A 327 -10.11 -20.42 6.59
C ASP A 327 -9.39 -19.51 7.60
N LEU A 328 -9.12 -18.28 7.21
CA LEU A 328 -8.61 -17.20 8.04
C LEU A 328 -9.62 -16.06 8.05
N SER A 329 -10.20 -15.74 9.20
CA SER A 329 -11.17 -14.68 9.34
C SER A 329 -10.73 -13.67 10.38
N ILE A 330 -10.63 -12.40 9.99
CA ILE A 330 -10.26 -11.30 10.87
C ILE A 330 -11.34 -10.23 10.76
N LYS A 331 -12.03 -9.96 11.87
CA LYS A 331 -13.15 -9.02 11.92
C LYS A 331 -12.94 -7.97 13.00
N SER A 332 -13.22 -6.72 12.66
CA SER A 332 -13.29 -5.59 13.57
C SER A 332 -14.52 -4.76 13.23
N GLN A 333 -15.35 -4.38 14.21
CA GLN A 333 -16.52 -3.52 13.92
C GLN A 333 -16.12 -2.09 13.57
N ASN A 334 -14.98 -1.62 14.07
CA ASN A 334 -14.41 -0.32 13.72
C ASN A 334 -13.24 -0.50 12.73
N ASN A 335 -12.07 0.07 13.00
CA ASN A 335 -10.96 0.03 12.04
C ASN A 335 -10.16 -1.27 12.13
N LEU A 336 -9.94 -1.91 10.98
CA LEU A 336 -9.02 -3.01 10.80
C LEU A 336 -7.79 -2.51 10.03
N VAL A 337 -6.62 -2.49 10.67
CA VAL A 337 -5.40 -1.89 10.12
C VAL A 337 -4.24 -2.87 10.10
N PHE A 338 -3.64 -3.07 8.93
CA PHE A 338 -2.40 -3.82 8.75
C PHE A 338 -1.28 -2.84 8.36
N LYS A 339 -0.32 -2.64 9.28
CA LYS A 339 0.75 -1.67 9.07
C LYS A 339 2.00 -2.29 8.46
N GLY A 340 2.58 -1.55 7.51
CA GLY A 340 3.94 -1.77 7.02
C GLY A 340 4.93 -0.81 7.69
N VAL A 341 6.21 -1.17 7.69
CA VAL A 341 7.29 -0.26 8.09
C VAL A 341 8.39 -0.28 7.03
N ALA A 342 8.75 0.89 6.56
CA ALA A 342 9.86 1.09 5.63
C ALA A 342 11.18 0.60 6.24
N GLY A 343 12.05 0.04 5.43
CA GLY A 343 13.42 -0.28 5.81
C GLY A 343 14.19 0.98 6.19
N LYS A 344 14.98 0.93 7.25
CA LYS A 344 15.92 1.99 7.60
C LYS A 344 17.19 1.79 6.78
N ASN A 345 17.67 2.86 6.14
CA ASN A 345 18.99 2.92 5.44
C ASN A 345 19.16 1.92 4.30
N GLY A 346 18.18 1.82 3.37
CA GLY A 346 18.36 1.16 2.06
C GLY A 346 18.81 -0.30 2.00
N ASN A 347 19.22 -0.90 3.10
CA ASN A 347 19.67 -2.28 3.21
C ASN A 347 18.70 -3.20 3.98
N ALA A 348 17.71 -2.65 4.64
CA ALA A 348 16.70 -3.43 5.35
C ALA A 348 15.43 -3.52 4.49
N SER A 349 15.05 -4.72 4.09
CA SER A 349 13.78 -4.97 3.44
C SER A 349 12.63 -4.41 4.29
N ALA A 350 11.66 -3.76 3.66
CA ALA A 350 10.43 -3.31 4.31
C ALA A 350 9.77 -4.47 5.06
N LYS A 351 9.25 -4.19 6.25
CA LYS A 351 8.58 -5.18 7.08
C LYS A 351 7.07 -5.04 6.86
N VAL A 352 6.44 -6.10 6.43
CA VAL A 352 5.02 -6.14 6.06
C VAL A 352 4.28 -7.25 6.78
N VAL A 353 2.95 -7.14 6.86
CA VAL A 353 2.09 -8.23 7.33
C VAL A 353 1.81 -9.18 6.18
N SER A 354 1.82 -10.49 6.44
CA SER A 354 1.51 -11.53 5.46
C SER A 354 0.47 -12.49 6.02
N LEU A 355 -0.62 -12.67 5.29
CA LEU A 355 -1.72 -13.55 5.66
C LEU A 355 -1.95 -14.62 4.58
N TYR A 356 -1.92 -15.88 4.98
CA TYR A 356 -2.12 -17.01 4.08
C TYR A 356 -3.23 -17.91 4.61
N ALA A 357 -4.17 -18.29 3.75
CA ALA A 357 -5.22 -19.25 4.07
C ALA A 357 -5.33 -20.30 2.96
N GLY A 358 -5.48 -21.57 3.34
CA GLY A 358 -5.76 -22.65 2.40
C GLY A 358 -7.17 -22.59 1.81
N GLY A 359 -8.14 -22.08 2.58
CA GLY A 359 -9.53 -21.87 2.22
C GLY A 359 -9.85 -20.42 1.85
N LYS A 360 -10.68 -19.74 2.66
CA LYS A 360 -11.09 -18.36 2.52
C LYS A 360 -10.26 -17.45 3.43
N LEU A 361 -9.87 -16.29 2.95
CA LEU A 361 -9.32 -15.20 3.74
C LEU A 361 -10.37 -14.08 3.81
N ASN A 362 -10.98 -13.88 4.97
CA ASN A 362 -12.00 -12.86 5.19
C ASN A 362 -11.46 -11.77 6.09
N LEU A 363 -11.40 -10.54 5.58
CA LEU A 363 -11.04 -9.34 6.32
C LEU A 363 -12.25 -8.42 6.36
N THR A 364 -12.83 -8.20 7.54
CA THR A 364 -14.01 -7.35 7.71
C THR A 364 -13.74 -6.28 8.74
N GLY A 365 -13.99 -5.01 8.40
CA GLY A 365 -13.82 -3.87 9.29
C GLY A 365 -14.92 -2.82 9.14
N GLY A 366 -15.09 -1.94 10.10
CA GLY A 366 -15.81 -0.69 9.88
C GLY A 366 -15.14 0.08 8.74
N ALA A 367 -13.80 0.29 8.86
CA ALA A 367 -12.91 0.65 7.76
C ALA A 367 -11.76 -0.35 7.71
N VAL A 368 -11.16 -0.57 6.53
CA VAL A 368 -10.04 -1.52 6.35
C VAL A 368 -8.84 -0.81 5.72
N THR A 369 -7.67 -0.92 6.34
CA THR A 369 -6.42 -0.36 5.81
C THR A 369 -5.36 -1.47 5.68
N LEU A 370 -4.81 -1.62 4.47
CA LEU A 370 -3.73 -2.56 4.14
C LEU A 370 -2.52 -1.76 3.62
N GLU A 371 -1.44 -1.67 4.41
CA GLU A 371 -0.18 -1.06 3.97
C GLU A 371 0.80 -2.14 3.50
N ALA A 372 1.10 -2.20 2.22
CA ALA A 372 2.03 -3.15 1.60
C ALA A 372 1.84 -4.62 2.04
N THR A 373 0.60 -5.02 2.32
CA THR A 373 0.26 -6.31 2.92
C THR A 373 0.28 -7.44 1.88
N ASN A 374 0.78 -8.62 2.24
CA ASN A 374 0.75 -9.80 1.38
C ASN A 374 -0.40 -10.73 1.79
N LEU A 375 -1.35 -10.95 0.88
CA LEU A 375 -2.49 -11.84 1.08
C LEU A 375 -2.44 -12.97 0.05
N LYS A 376 -2.59 -14.22 0.51
CA LYS A 376 -2.66 -15.40 -0.37
C LYS A 376 -3.70 -16.39 0.13
N SER A 377 -4.62 -16.81 -0.73
CA SER A 377 -5.73 -17.69 -0.37
C SER A 377 -6.39 -18.26 -1.62
N ASN A 378 -7.33 -19.21 -1.46
CA ASN A 378 -8.23 -19.58 -2.55
C ASN A 378 -9.26 -18.47 -2.84
N HIS A 379 -9.80 -17.84 -1.79
CA HIS A 379 -10.76 -16.72 -1.91
C HIS A 379 -10.36 -15.62 -0.95
N ILE A 380 -10.09 -14.43 -1.45
CA ILE A 380 -9.84 -13.24 -0.64
C ILE A 380 -11.10 -12.38 -0.66
N ASN A 381 -11.66 -12.11 0.53
CA ASN A 381 -12.77 -11.20 0.73
C ASN A 381 -12.36 -10.08 1.67
N ILE A 382 -12.41 -8.85 1.20
CA ILE A 382 -12.13 -7.64 1.99
C ILE A 382 -13.40 -6.82 2.01
N THR A 383 -13.95 -6.58 3.21
CA THR A 383 -15.24 -5.90 3.38
C THR A 383 -15.13 -4.77 4.38
N SER A 384 -15.57 -3.58 4.02
CA SER A 384 -15.83 -2.53 4.98
C SER A 384 -17.35 -2.29 5.14
N THR A 385 -17.79 -2.06 6.38
CA THR A 385 -19.20 -1.94 6.72
C THR A 385 -19.69 -0.51 6.90
N THR A 386 -18.79 0.44 7.21
CA THR A 386 -19.16 1.84 7.46
C THR A 386 -18.19 2.85 6.87
N GLY A 387 -16.92 2.49 6.71
CA GLY A 387 -15.86 3.39 6.23
C GLY A 387 -15.17 2.88 4.97
N ASP A 388 -14.08 3.51 4.60
CA ASP A 388 -13.33 3.23 3.39
C ASP A 388 -12.49 1.95 3.48
N ILE A 389 -12.21 1.36 2.32
CA ILE A 389 -11.10 0.44 2.14
C ILE A 389 -9.91 1.20 1.55
N GLN A 390 -8.78 1.14 2.26
CA GLN A 390 -7.53 1.78 1.87
C GLN A 390 -6.43 0.72 1.68
N ILE A 391 -6.09 0.40 0.44
CA ILE A 391 -4.95 -0.46 0.09
C ILE A 391 -3.82 0.46 -0.35
N LYS A 392 -2.86 0.71 0.56
CA LYS A 392 -1.82 1.71 0.39
C LYS A 392 -0.46 1.09 0.11
N SER A 393 0.33 1.79 -0.68
CA SER A 393 1.74 1.51 -0.82
C SER A 393 2.54 2.05 0.37
N LEU A 394 3.68 1.43 0.62
CA LEU A 394 4.65 1.85 1.62
C LEU A 394 5.84 2.50 0.92
N LYS A 395 6.09 3.77 1.22
CA LYS A 395 7.26 4.49 0.70
C LYS A 395 8.52 4.03 1.43
N ASN A 396 9.40 3.34 0.71
CA ASN A 396 10.65 2.79 1.22
C ASN A 396 11.84 3.57 0.68
N SER A 397 12.76 4.01 1.54
CA SER A 397 13.98 4.67 1.08
C SER A 397 14.93 3.64 0.46
N ALA A 398 15.30 3.85 -0.80
CA ALA A 398 16.22 2.98 -1.52
C ALA A 398 17.67 3.47 -1.34
N GLU A 399 18.45 2.79 -0.51
CA GLU A 399 19.91 2.89 -0.52
C GLU A 399 20.50 1.55 -0.95
N LYS A 400 21.15 1.52 -2.12
CA LYS A 400 21.96 0.42 -2.69
C LYS A 400 21.30 -0.94 -2.93
N TYR A 401 21.11 -1.26 -4.17
CA TYR A 401 20.96 -2.64 -4.65
C TYR A 401 22.34 -3.32 -4.72
N SER A 402 22.64 -4.25 -3.82
CA SER A 402 23.94 -4.95 -3.74
C SER A 402 24.05 -6.25 -4.56
N GLY A 403 23.09 -6.52 -5.48
CA GLY A 403 23.08 -7.78 -6.26
C GLY A 403 23.45 -7.67 -7.75
N ILE A 404 23.73 -6.49 -8.26
CA ILE A 404 23.71 -6.17 -9.69
C ILE A 404 25.09 -5.93 -10.33
N GLY A 405 26.16 -6.05 -9.56
CA GLY A 405 27.53 -5.78 -10.04
C GLY A 405 27.91 -6.54 -11.33
N LYS A 406 27.43 -7.77 -11.52
CA LYS A 406 27.72 -8.56 -12.73
C LYS A 406 26.91 -8.07 -13.95
N ALA A 407 25.66 -7.65 -13.76
CA ALA A 407 24.85 -7.08 -14.84
C ALA A 407 25.37 -5.70 -15.26
N VAL A 408 25.80 -4.87 -14.32
CA VAL A 408 26.41 -3.56 -14.59
C VAL A 408 27.74 -3.71 -15.31
N SER A 409 28.57 -4.71 -14.97
CA SER A 409 29.83 -4.93 -15.68
C SER A 409 29.63 -5.39 -17.12
N LEU A 410 28.65 -6.24 -17.39
CA LEU A 410 28.30 -6.65 -18.76
C LEU A 410 27.78 -5.48 -19.61
N LEU A 411 26.88 -4.65 -19.03
CA LEU A 411 26.39 -3.45 -19.69
C LEU A 411 27.49 -2.41 -19.96
N LYS A 412 28.48 -2.28 -19.07
CA LYS A 412 29.64 -1.41 -19.30
C LYS A 412 30.54 -1.93 -20.45
N ILE A 413 30.73 -3.24 -20.56
CA ILE A 413 31.47 -3.83 -21.68
C ILE A 413 30.77 -3.56 -23.01
N GLU A 414 29.42 -3.73 -23.05
CA GLU A 414 28.61 -3.39 -24.23
C GLU A 414 28.70 -1.90 -24.58
N LEU A 415 28.57 -1.03 -23.57
CA LEU A 415 28.67 0.42 -23.75
C LEU A 415 30.05 0.85 -24.29
N ASP A 416 31.15 0.28 -23.76
CA ASP A 416 32.51 0.57 -24.25
C ASP A 416 32.71 0.11 -25.69
N SER A 417 32.10 -1.03 -26.07
CA SER A 417 32.12 -1.52 -27.46
C SER A 417 31.35 -0.57 -28.40
N LEU A 418 30.15 -0.13 -28.02
CA LEU A 418 29.34 0.82 -28.78
C LEU A 418 30.06 2.18 -28.95
N ASN A 419 30.64 2.69 -27.85
CA ASN A 419 31.36 3.96 -27.87
C ASN A 419 32.61 3.91 -28.77
N LYS A 420 33.29 2.75 -28.86
CA LYS A 420 34.40 2.56 -29.82
C LYS A 420 33.91 2.58 -31.28
N GLN A 421 32.80 1.92 -31.58
CA GLN A 421 32.16 1.93 -32.90
C GLN A 421 31.68 3.35 -33.27
N LEU A 422 31.02 4.04 -32.38
CA LEU A 422 30.57 5.43 -32.54
C LEU A 422 31.77 6.36 -32.78
N LYS A 423 32.88 6.16 -32.07
CA LYS A 423 34.07 6.96 -32.24
C LYS A 423 34.64 6.84 -33.67
N VAL A 424 34.72 5.61 -34.21
CA VAL A 424 35.19 5.38 -35.60
C VAL A 424 34.28 6.11 -36.59
N LEU A 425 32.94 5.97 -36.43
CA LEU A 425 31.99 6.65 -37.31
C LEU A 425 32.07 8.18 -37.19
N TYR A 426 32.33 8.71 -36.01
CA TYR A 426 32.48 10.16 -35.84
C TYR A 426 33.81 10.67 -36.36
N ASP A 427 34.89 9.89 -36.23
CA ASP A 427 36.18 10.24 -36.83
C ASP A 427 36.05 10.29 -38.37
N GLU A 428 35.22 9.42 -38.96
CA GLU A 428 34.87 9.46 -40.39
C GLU A 428 33.95 10.64 -40.74
N LEU A 429 32.95 10.95 -39.93
CA LEU A 429 32.07 12.10 -40.06
C LEU A 429 32.77 13.45 -39.89
N ASP A 430 33.89 13.52 -39.16
CA ASP A 430 34.70 14.75 -39.06
C ASP A 430 35.32 15.13 -40.43
N TYR A 431 35.44 14.18 -41.35
CA TYR A 431 35.89 14.42 -42.72
C TYR A 431 34.71 14.59 -43.71
N ALA A 432 33.58 13.98 -43.45
CA ALA A 432 32.37 13.99 -44.30
C ALA A 432 31.11 14.28 -43.44
N TRP A 433 31.03 15.49 -42.90
CA TRP A 433 30.07 15.92 -41.87
C TRP A 433 28.58 15.91 -42.32
N ASP A 434 28.29 15.79 -43.60
CA ASP A 434 26.96 15.71 -44.21
C ASP A 434 26.63 14.35 -44.83
N ASP A 435 27.47 13.33 -44.61
CA ASP A 435 27.24 11.98 -45.13
C ASP A 435 26.05 11.31 -44.43
N HIS A 436 24.93 11.29 -45.14
CA HIS A 436 23.66 10.70 -44.68
C HIS A 436 23.76 9.19 -44.38
N VAL A 437 24.69 8.45 -45.01
CA VAL A 437 24.88 7.01 -44.78
C VAL A 437 25.59 6.77 -43.46
N LEU A 438 26.59 7.56 -43.13
CA LEU A 438 27.31 7.49 -41.87
C LEU A 438 26.41 7.93 -40.70
N LEU A 439 25.60 8.99 -40.87
CA LEU A 439 24.61 9.42 -39.89
C LEU A 439 23.55 8.36 -39.61
N LYS A 440 23.06 7.67 -40.64
CA LYS A 440 22.12 6.54 -40.47
C LYS A 440 22.72 5.34 -39.77
N LYS A 441 24.02 5.09 -39.91
CA LYS A 441 24.72 4.03 -39.18
C LYS A 441 24.99 4.41 -37.74
N ALA A 442 25.22 5.69 -37.43
CA ALA A 442 25.48 6.17 -36.09
C ALA A 442 24.20 6.21 -35.20
N GLU A 443 23.06 6.57 -35.80
CA GLU A 443 21.79 6.75 -35.05
C GLU A 443 21.36 5.52 -34.21
N PRO A 444 21.34 4.27 -34.70
CA PRO A 444 20.98 3.12 -33.89
C PRO A 444 22.00 2.80 -32.80
N LEU A 445 23.30 3.08 -33.04
CA LEU A 445 24.36 2.87 -32.04
C LEU A 445 24.28 3.93 -30.94
N GLU A 446 23.98 5.18 -31.28
CA GLU A 446 23.70 6.27 -30.33
C GLU A 446 22.54 5.91 -29.41
N LYS A 447 21.42 5.53 -30.02
CA LYS A 447 20.21 5.14 -29.30
C LYS A 447 20.48 4.00 -28.32
N ARG A 448 21.22 2.97 -28.76
CA ARG A 448 21.59 1.84 -27.90
C ARG A 448 22.59 2.24 -26.80
N SER A 449 23.56 3.09 -27.10
CA SER A 449 24.49 3.63 -26.12
C SER A 449 23.78 4.47 -25.05
N GLU A 450 22.80 5.28 -25.45
CA GLU A 450 21.93 6.03 -24.54
C GLU A 450 21.09 5.11 -23.65
N GLU A 451 20.47 4.08 -24.24
CA GLU A 451 19.69 3.08 -23.51
C GLU A 451 20.52 2.34 -22.46
N ILE A 452 21.73 1.92 -22.81
CA ILE A 452 22.65 1.23 -21.89
C ILE A 452 23.16 2.17 -20.82
N THR A 453 23.52 3.40 -21.18
CA THR A 453 23.93 4.42 -20.20
C THR A 453 22.82 4.67 -19.20
N LYS A 454 21.58 4.73 -19.67
CA LYS A 454 20.36 4.86 -18.88
C LYS A 454 20.17 3.65 -17.95
N LEU A 455 20.27 2.43 -18.49
CA LEU A 455 20.22 1.18 -17.72
C LEU A 455 21.31 1.12 -16.65
N ILE A 456 22.55 1.44 -16.96
CA ILE A 456 23.65 1.50 -15.99
C ILE A 456 23.38 2.54 -14.92
N SER A 457 22.82 3.72 -15.25
CA SER A 457 22.50 4.75 -14.28
C SER A 457 21.39 4.30 -13.32
N ILE A 458 20.41 3.56 -13.83
CA ILE A 458 19.31 2.95 -13.05
C ILE A 458 19.87 1.88 -12.10
N ILE A 459 20.75 1.03 -12.61
CA ILE A 459 21.26 -0.15 -11.91
C ILE A 459 22.42 0.19 -10.95
N SER A 460 23.31 1.15 -11.28
CA SER A 460 24.55 1.41 -10.53
C SER A 460 24.47 2.40 -9.36
N SER A 461 23.33 2.58 -8.75
CA SER A 461 23.10 3.22 -7.45
C SER A 461 22.71 4.69 -7.46
N PRO A 462 21.47 5.02 -7.16
CA PRO A 462 21.14 6.31 -6.58
C PRO A 462 21.60 6.36 -5.13
N LYS A 463 22.31 7.42 -4.75
CA LYS A 463 22.62 7.68 -3.34
C LYS A 463 21.44 8.20 -2.54
N LYS A 464 20.36 8.59 -3.21
CA LYS A 464 19.08 8.98 -2.62
C LYS A 464 17.96 8.61 -3.57
N GLY A 465 16.89 8.08 -3.04
CA GLY A 465 15.70 7.74 -3.79
C GLY A 465 14.67 7.08 -2.89
N TYR A 466 13.51 6.83 -3.42
CA TYR A 466 12.48 6.03 -2.76
C TYR A 466 11.75 5.19 -3.79
N GLU A 467 11.34 4.03 -3.34
CA GLU A 467 10.46 3.11 -4.05
C GLU A 467 9.18 2.91 -3.24
N HIS A 468 8.10 2.60 -3.90
CA HIS A 468 6.85 2.24 -3.25
C HIS A 468 6.65 0.73 -3.30
N LEU A 469 6.44 0.14 -2.13
CA LEU A 469 6.07 -1.26 -1.98
C LEU A 469 4.56 -1.36 -1.84
N GLY A 470 3.89 -1.89 -2.85
CA GLY A 470 2.45 -2.10 -2.84
C GLY A 470 2.02 -3.40 -2.17
N ALA A 471 0.74 -3.49 -1.84
CA ALA A 471 0.13 -4.74 -1.37
C ALA A 471 0.08 -5.79 -2.48
N LYS A 472 0.17 -7.08 -2.09
CA LYS A 472 0.07 -8.22 -3.02
C LYS A 472 -1.07 -9.13 -2.60
N LEU A 473 -2.06 -9.30 -3.47
CA LEU A 473 -3.20 -10.17 -3.28
C LEU A 473 -3.15 -11.29 -4.34
N THR A 474 -3.12 -12.54 -3.91
CA THR A 474 -3.07 -13.69 -4.82
C THR A 474 -4.12 -14.71 -4.42
N ALA A 475 -5.07 -15.00 -5.30
CA ALA A 475 -6.18 -15.93 -5.01
C ALA A 475 -6.74 -16.57 -6.28
N LYS A 476 -7.73 -17.47 -6.14
CA LYS A 476 -8.63 -17.84 -7.23
C LYS A 476 -9.59 -16.68 -7.51
N ASN A 477 -10.25 -16.19 -6.46
CA ASN A 477 -11.16 -15.05 -6.55
C ASN A 477 -10.77 -13.98 -5.52
N VAL A 478 -10.82 -12.71 -5.93
CA VAL A 478 -10.61 -11.56 -5.07
C VAL A 478 -11.86 -10.68 -5.08
N ASN A 479 -12.48 -10.49 -3.94
CA ASN A 479 -13.66 -9.67 -3.75
C ASN A 479 -13.33 -8.53 -2.76
N ILE A 480 -13.51 -7.30 -3.19
CA ILE A 480 -13.31 -6.11 -2.37
C ILE A 480 -14.62 -5.33 -2.38
N PHE A 481 -15.26 -5.22 -1.23
CA PHE A 481 -16.56 -4.56 -1.08
C PHE A 481 -16.50 -3.50 0.01
N SER A 482 -16.94 -2.28 -0.31
CA SER A 482 -17.01 -1.17 0.63
C SER A 482 -18.40 -0.54 0.65
N SER A 483 -18.93 -0.24 1.84
CA SER A 483 -20.10 0.61 2.00
C SER A 483 -19.80 2.11 1.81
N ALA A 484 -18.52 2.50 1.84
CA ALA A 484 -18.01 3.84 1.51
C ALA A 484 -17.10 3.78 0.28
N GLY A 485 -16.01 4.54 0.20
CA GLY A 485 -15.07 4.52 -0.91
C GLY A 485 -14.02 3.40 -0.85
N ILE A 486 -13.36 3.17 -1.98
CA ILE A 486 -12.22 2.24 -2.10
C ILE A 486 -11.05 2.98 -2.73
N ASN A 487 -9.89 2.96 -2.08
CA ASN A 487 -8.63 3.45 -2.62
C ASN A 487 -7.62 2.32 -2.71
N ILE A 488 -7.06 2.09 -3.90
CA ILE A 488 -6.02 1.08 -4.17
C ILE A 488 -4.82 1.77 -4.80
N GLU A 489 -3.65 1.64 -4.18
CA GLU A 489 -2.43 2.34 -4.58
C GLU A 489 -1.27 1.38 -4.78
N SER A 490 -0.72 1.34 -5.99
CA SER A 490 0.43 0.50 -6.41
C SER A 490 0.34 -0.96 -5.99
N ALA A 491 -0.86 -1.52 -5.95
CA ALA A 491 -1.12 -2.89 -5.53
C ALA A 491 -0.97 -3.88 -6.71
N LYS A 492 -0.59 -5.12 -6.38
CA LYS A 492 -0.59 -6.23 -7.33
C LYS A 492 -1.67 -7.24 -6.94
N ILE A 493 -2.75 -7.30 -7.71
CA ILE A 493 -3.90 -8.18 -7.50
C ILE A 493 -3.90 -9.24 -8.61
N ASN A 494 -3.67 -10.50 -8.24
CA ASN A 494 -3.62 -11.62 -9.16
C ASN A 494 -4.68 -12.67 -8.79
N ALA A 495 -5.67 -12.85 -9.67
CA ALA A 495 -6.69 -13.86 -9.53
C ALA A 495 -6.62 -14.90 -10.65
N SER A 496 -6.63 -16.19 -10.30
CA SER A 496 -6.73 -17.25 -11.33
C SER A 496 -8.16 -17.40 -11.89
N GLU A 497 -9.14 -16.70 -11.33
CA GLU A 497 -10.52 -16.61 -11.81
C GLU A 497 -10.96 -15.16 -11.96
N VAL A 498 -11.62 -14.58 -10.96
CA VAL A 498 -12.31 -13.29 -11.07
C VAL A 498 -11.82 -12.30 -10.00
N VAL A 499 -11.76 -11.02 -10.37
CA VAL A 499 -11.60 -9.88 -9.46
C VAL A 499 -12.88 -9.05 -9.48
N ASN A 500 -13.50 -8.86 -8.32
CA ASN A 500 -14.66 -8.00 -8.12
C ASN A 500 -14.31 -6.89 -7.12
N ILE A 501 -14.51 -5.63 -7.51
CA ILE A 501 -14.30 -4.47 -6.67
C ILE A 501 -15.58 -3.63 -6.71
N THR A 502 -16.25 -3.48 -5.57
CA THR A 502 -17.54 -2.79 -5.51
C THR A 502 -17.58 -1.79 -4.36
N SER A 503 -17.93 -0.55 -4.67
CA SER A 503 -18.20 0.52 -3.70
C SER A 503 -19.68 0.90 -3.76
N MET A 504 -20.35 0.93 -2.59
CA MET A 504 -21.74 1.36 -2.44
C MET A 504 -21.87 2.78 -1.88
N GLY A 505 -20.76 3.40 -1.52
CA GLY A 505 -20.66 4.76 -1.01
C GLY A 505 -19.55 5.55 -1.68
N VAL A 506 -19.27 6.73 -1.14
CA VAL A 506 -18.22 7.63 -1.62
C VAL A 506 -17.27 8.02 -0.50
N SER A 507 -16.02 8.17 -0.82
CA SER A 507 -15.04 8.83 0.03
C SER A 507 -15.09 10.33 -0.24
N PRO A 508 -15.14 11.20 0.80
CA PRO A 508 -15.23 12.63 0.62
C PRO A 508 -13.97 13.22 -0.05
N ALA A 509 -14.12 14.38 -0.64
CA ALA A 509 -12.99 15.14 -1.18
C ALA A 509 -12.03 15.57 -0.05
N THR A 510 -10.76 15.60 -0.37
CA THR A 510 -9.69 16.14 0.49
C THR A 510 -8.92 17.20 -0.31
N ASP A 511 -8.02 17.96 0.34
CA ASP A 511 -7.18 18.96 -0.34
C ASP A 511 -6.35 18.37 -1.50
N GLU A 512 -6.10 17.05 -1.47
CA GLU A 512 -5.28 16.36 -2.49
C GLU A 512 -6.08 15.47 -3.44
N LYS A 513 -7.33 15.10 -3.11
CA LYS A 513 -8.14 14.15 -3.89
C LYS A 513 -9.59 14.59 -4.00
N LEU A 514 -10.16 14.42 -5.19
CA LEU A 514 -11.61 14.52 -5.42
C LEU A 514 -12.36 13.46 -4.63
N ALA A 515 -13.64 13.71 -4.35
CA ALA A 515 -14.53 12.66 -3.87
C ALA A 515 -14.63 11.53 -4.91
N TYR A 516 -14.63 10.28 -4.45
CA TYR A 516 -14.66 9.10 -5.32
C TYR A 516 -15.43 7.95 -4.67
N GLY A 517 -16.04 7.11 -5.49
CA GLY A 517 -16.46 5.78 -5.08
C GLY A 517 -15.28 4.81 -5.11
N ILE A 518 -14.56 4.75 -6.24
CA ILE A 518 -13.36 3.90 -6.38
C ILE A 518 -12.23 4.72 -7.00
N ASN A 519 -11.06 4.71 -6.36
CA ASN A 519 -9.82 5.25 -6.87
C ASN A 519 -8.75 4.16 -6.93
N ILE A 520 -8.25 3.87 -8.13
CA ILE A 520 -7.16 2.91 -8.38
C ILE A 520 -6.01 3.68 -9.01
N SER A 521 -4.87 3.74 -8.33
CA SER A 521 -3.75 4.57 -8.77
C SER A 521 -2.41 3.86 -8.66
N GLY A 522 -1.48 4.22 -9.55
CA GLY A 522 -0.06 3.98 -9.36
C GLY A 522 0.58 5.05 -8.48
N THR A 523 1.83 4.82 -8.11
CA THR A 523 2.74 5.79 -7.49
C THR A 523 3.96 6.00 -8.36
N PHE A 524 4.85 6.89 -7.95
CA PHE A 524 6.09 7.14 -8.67
C PHE A 524 7.29 6.80 -7.80
N ASP A 525 8.16 5.95 -8.32
CA ASP A 525 9.44 5.67 -7.71
C ASP A 525 10.48 6.67 -8.22
N VAL A 526 11.27 7.24 -7.32
CA VAL A 526 12.23 8.30 -7.63
C VAL A 526 13.65 7.82 -7.28
N PHE A 527 14.55 7.95 -8.26
CA PHE A 527 15.95 7.63 -8.09
C PHE A 527 16.80 8.85 -8.49
N GLU A 528 17.61 9.36 -7.57
CA GLU A 528 18.45 10.53 -7.77
C GLU A 528 19.92 10.17 -7.60
N LYS A 529 20.78 10.65 -8.53
CA LYS A 529 22.24 10.51 -8.48
C LYS A 529 22.89 11.88 -8.54
N GLY A 530 23.78 12.14 -7.61
CA GLY A 530 24.42 13.45 -7.45
C GLY A 530 23.53 14.42 -6.65
N LYS A 531 24.02 15.64 -6.49
CA LYS A 531 23.24 16.76 -5.93
C LYS A 531 22.84 17.70 -7.05
N GLU A 532 21.68 18.32 -6.95
CA GLU A 532 21.30 19.44 -7.81
C GLU A 532 22.39 20.50 -7.83
N GLY A 533 22.77 20.99 -9.03
CA GLY A 533 23.90 21.91 -9.21
C GLY A 533 25.30 21.27 -9.24
N SER A 534 25.42 19.97 -9.05
CA SER A 534 26.71 19.27 -9.17
C SER A 534 27.11 19.03 -10.65
N LYS A 535 28.39 18.68 -10.86
CA LYS A 535 28.93 18.42 -12.21
C LYS A 535 28.28 17.24 -12.92
N ASN A 536 27.70 16.31 -12.15
CA ASN A 536 26.93 15.19 -12.67
C ASN A 536 25.71 15.02 -11.77
N HIS A 537 24.54 15.26 -12.33
CA HIS A 537 23.25 15.13 -11.65
C HIS A 537 22.29 14.41 -12.59
N SER A 538 21.60 13.41 -12.08
CA SER A 538 20.49 12.77 -12.80
C SER A 538 19.40 12.35 -11.81
N TYR A 539 18.15 12.44 -12.24
CA TYR A 539 17.04 11.81 -11.55
C TYR A 539 16.18 11.06 -12.56
N ASN A 540 15.55 10.00 -12.09
CA ASN A 540 14.60 9.20 -12.86
C ASN A 540 13.36 9.04 -12.01
N ILE A 541 12.20 9.27 -12.61
CA ILE A 541 10.88 9.04 -12.03
C ILE A 541 10.25 7.93 -12.84
N PHE A 542 9.95 6.80 -12.20
CA PHE A 542 9.29 5.65 -12.82
C PHE A 542 7.88 5.51 -12.30
N ASN A 543 6.98 5.16 -13.18
CA ASN A 543 5.64 4.75 -12.79
C ASN A 543 5.69 3.38 -12.07
N ASN A 544 5.07 3.29 -10.90
CA ASN A 544 4.81 2.05 -10.18
C ASN A 544 3.30 1.78 -10.20
N PRO A 545 2.79 1.09 -11.24
CA PRO A 545 1.37 0.95 -11.48
C PRO A 545 0.69 0.03 -10.46
N THR A 546 -0.60 0.23 -10.27
CA THR A 546 -1.47 -0.83 -9.77
C THR A 546 -1.72 -1.82 -10.91
N GLU A 547 -1.47 -3.10 -10.65
CA GLU A 547 -1.68 -4.20 -11.60
C GLU A 547 -2.82 -5.09 -11.10
N ILE A 548 -3.87 -5.23 -11.90
CA ILE A 548 -4.98 -6.14 -11.63
C ILE A 548 -5.07 -7.17 -12.74
N ASN A 549 -4.76 -8.42 -12.40
CA ASN A 549 -4.74 -9.52 -13.33
C ASN A 549 -5.76 -10.58 -12.92
N ALA A 550 -6.61 -11.01 -13.85
CA ALA A 550 -7.55 -12.10 -13.66
C ALA A 550 -7.58 -13.04 -14.87
N LYS A 551 -7.95 -14.29 -14.67
CA LYS A 551 -8.09 -15.21 -15.81
C LYS A 551 -9.47 -15.12 -16.44
N LYS A 552 -10.55 -15.04 -15.63
CA LYS A 552 -11.95 -15.14 -16.12
C LYS A 552 -12.70 -13.82 -16.15
N GLY A 553 -12.20 -12.75 -15.56
CA GLY A 553 -12.82 -11.42 -15.63
C GLY A 553 -12.46 -10.47 -14.51
N ILE A 554 -12.62 -9.18 -14.78
CA ILE A 554 -12.45 -8.08 -13.83
C ILE A 554 -13.72 -7.23 -13.86
N ASN A 555 -14.37 -7.08 -12.70
CA ASN A 555 -15.54 -6.26 -12.53
C ASN A 555 -15.28 -5.18 -11.49
N ILE A 556 -15.37 -3.92 -11.88
CA ILE A 556 -15.15 -2.77 -10.99
C ILE A 556 -16.40 -1.89 -11.05
N THR A 557 -17.08 -1.72 -9.92
CA THR A 557 -18.39 -1.06 -9.85
C THR A 557 -18.43 -0.02 -8.75
N SER A 558 -18.53 1.25 -9.12
CA SER A 558 -18.83 2.38 -8.23
C SER A 558 -20.32 2.67 -8.29
N ALA A 559 -21.09 2.08 -7.34
CA ALA A 559 -22.52 1.93 -7.44
C ALA A 559 -23.34 2.96 -6.62
N ALA A 560 -22.70 3.78 -5.77
CA ALA A 560 -23.43 4.79 -4.99
C ALA A 560 -24.20 5.74 -5.91
N GLN A 561 -25.49 5.93 -5.62
CA GLN A 561 -26.36 6.83 -6.39
C GLN A 561 -26.07 8.30 -6.05
N HIS A 562 -24.87 8.74 -6.33
CA HIS A 562 -24.38 10.09 -6.07
C HIS A 562 -23.43 10.52 -7.18
N ASN A 563 -23.45 11.79 -7.57
CA ASN A 563 -22.56 12.31 -8.63
C ASN A 563 -21.08 12.13 -8.32
N ASP A 564 -20.71 12.12 -7.03
CA ASP A 564 -19.34 11.89 -6.57
C ASP A 564 -18.94 10.39 -6.52
N SER A 565 -19.84 9.49 -6.91
CA SER A 565 -19.53 8.07 -7.09
C SER A 565 -18.67 7.87 -8.36
N ARG A 566 -17.49 8.50 -8.36
CA ARG A 566 -16.55 8.45 -9.48
C ARG A 566 -15.74 7.17 -9.45
N LEU A 567 -15.46 6.63 -10.63
CA LEU A 567 -14.43 5.62 -10.83
C LEU A 567 -13.21 6.28 -11.47
N ILE A 568 -12.12 6.37 -10.71
CA ILE A 568 -10.85 6.95 -11.17
C ILE A 568 -9.82 5.83 -11.25
N ILE A 569 -9.23 5.65 -12.43
CA ILE A 569 -8.10 4.74 -12.64
C ILE A 569 -6.95 5.56 -13.22
N SER A 570 -5.83 5.61 -12.51
CA SER A 570 -4.65 6.36 -12.96
C SER A 570 -3.39 5.52 -12.86
N ALA A 571 -2.51 5.64 -13.86
CA ALA A 571 -1.21 4.97 -13.88
C ALA A 571 -1.30 3.48 -13.49
N SER A 572 -2.22 2.72 -14.10
CA SER A 572 -2.57 1.36 -13.67
C SER A 572 -2.87 0.45 -14.86
N ASN A 573 -2.69 -0.86 -14.69
CA ASN A 573 -2.92 -1.84 -15.75
C ASN A 573 -3.90 -2.93 -15.29
N LEU A 574 -4.86 -3.25 -16.14
CA LEU A 574 -5.86 -4.29 -15.92
C LEU A 574 -5.79 -5.33 -17.04
N ALA A 575 -5.67 -6.60 -16.71
CA ALA A 575 -5.59 -7.68 -17.69
C ALA A 575 -6.49 -8.87 -17.33
N SER A 576 -7.31 -9.30 -18.27
CA SER A 576 -8.11 -10.53 -18.17
C SER A 576 -7.84 -11.43 -19.37
N THR A 577 -7.18 -12.58 -19.14
CA THR A 577 -6.71 -13.41 -20.28
C THR A 577 -7.83 -14.13 -21.02
N ASN A 578 -8.85 -14.63 -20.31
CA ASN A 578 -9.95 -15.43 -20.85
C ASN A 578 -11.33 -14.89 -20.45
N GLY A 579 -11.42 -13.61 -20.08
CA GLY A 579 -12.67 -12.99 -19.67
C GLY A 579 -12.71 -11.51 -20.03
N ASN A 580 -13.76 -10.84 -19.56
CA ASN A 580 -14.00 -9.44 -19.86
C ASN A 580 -13.52 -8.52 -18.74
N ILE A 581 -13.27 -7.27 -19.09
CA ILE A 581 -13.13 -6.17 -18.14
C ILE A 581 -14.41 -5.33 -18.21
N ASN A 582 -15.11 -5.22 -17.07
CA ASN A 582 -16.32 -4.43 -16.93
C ASN A 582 -16.11 -3.34 -15.89
N LEU A 583 -16.17 -2.09 -16.33
CA LEU A 583 -16.02 -0.91 -15.48
C LEU A 583 -17.36 -0.16 -15.47
N TYR A 584 -17.90 0.04 -14.28
CA TYR A 584 -19.16 0.77 -14.09
C TYR A 584 -18.98 1.89 -13.07
N SER A 585 -19.53 3.06 -13.36
CA SER A 585 -19.63 4.19 -12.44
C SER A 585 -21.02 4.84 -12.53
N PHE A 586 -21.66 5.10 -11.40
CA PHE A 586 -22.87 5.93 -11.38
C PHE A 586 -22.55 7.40 -11.69
N GLY A 587 -21.46 7.93 -11.12
CA GLY A 587 -20.90 9.25 -11.42
C GLY A 587 -19.96 9.24 -12.63
N ASP A 588 -19.03 10.17 -12.69
CA ASP A 588 -18.05 10.26 -13.76
C ASP A 588 -17.03 9.10 -13.70
N MET A 589 -16.49 8.74 -14.86
CA MET A 589 -15.37 7.79 -14.99
C MET A 589 -14.16 8.50 -15.59
N ARG A 590 -12.97 8.23 -15.03
CA ARG A 590 -11.74 8.85 -15.47
C ARG A 590 -10.60 7.83 -15.56
N LEU A 591 -9.98 7.74 -16.73
CA LEU A 591 -8.81 6.90 -16.99
C LEU A 591 -7.63 7.82 -17.31
N GLU A 592 -6.59 7.83 -16.47
CA GLU A 592 -5.45 8.74 -16.58
C GLU A 592 -4.14 7.98 -16.73
N SER A 593 -3.37 8.28 -17.78
CA SER A 593 -2.02 7.73 -17.97
C SER A 593 -1.08 8.08 -16.83
N GLY A 594 -0.09 7.23 -16.57
CA GLY A 594 1.08 7.56 -15.79
C GLY A 594 2.04 8.47 -16.57
N GLN A 595 3.05 8.99 -15.87
CA GLN A 595 4.17 9.71 -16.49
C GLN A 595 5.49 9.21 -15.94
N GLU A 596 6.49 9.10 -16.81
CA GLU A 596 7.87 8.85 -16.43
C GLU A 596 8.74 10.04 -16.82
N GLU A 597 9.70 10.37 -16.00
CA GLU A 597 10.62 11.47 -16.27
C GLU A 597 12.06 11.03 -16.07
N PHE A 598 12.90 11.42 -17.02
CA PHE A 598 14.35 11.20 -17.00
C PHE A 598 15.07 12.51 -17.18
N TYR A 599 15.98 12.81 -16.29
CA TYR A 599 16.83 13.97 -16.38
C TYR A 599 18.27 13.57 -16.18
N SER A 600 19.17 14.08 -17.03
CA SER A 600 20.60 13.93 -16.82
C SER A 600 21.35 15.21 -17.20
N TYR A 601 22.27 15.59 -16.35
CA TYR A 601 23.22 16.65 -16.57
C TYR A 601 24.62 16.14 -16.34
N ASN A 602 25.47 16.20 -17.37
CA ASN A 602 26.85 15.75 -17.32
C ASN A 602 27.80 16.87 -17.71
N TYR A 603 28.73 17.15 -16.85
CA TYR A 603 29.78 18.15 -17.08
C TYR A 603 31.15 17.46 -17.17
N ARG A 604 31.85 17.65 -18.29
CA ARG A 604 33.19 17.12 -18.50
C ARG A 604 34.18 18.27 -18.73
N ARG A 605 35.34 18.19 -18.14
CA ARG A 605 36.41 19.10 -18.38
C ARG A 605 37.70 18.32 -18.56
N TYR A 606 38.33 18.47 -19.74
CA TYR A 606 39.55 17.77 -20.06
C TYR A 606 40.53 18.67 -20.86
N LYS A 607 41.78 18.25 -20.95
CA LYS A 607 42.78 18.90 -21.78
C LYS A 607 43.07 18.03 -23.00
N SER A 608 43.09 18.60 -24.17
CA SER A 608 43.42 17.95 -25.43
C SER A 608 44.45 18.74 -26.19
N GLY A 609 45.18 18.08 -27.13
CA GLY A 609 46.22 18.70 -27.95
C GLY A 609 47.63 18.44 -27.46
N LYS A 610 48.63 18.76 -28.30
CA LYS A 610 50.07 18.58 -28.01
C LYS A 610 50.53 19.62 -27.00
N TRP A 611 51.68 19.44 -26.36
CA TRP A 611 52.18 20.28 -25.27
C TRP A 611 52.28 21.78 -25.65
N TYR A 612 52.57 22.10 -26.90
CA TYR A 612 52.71 23.48 -27.42
C TYR A 612 51.35 24.11 -27.84
N ASN A 613 50.27 23.30 -28.02
CA ASN A 613 48.92 23.76 -28.33
C ASN A 613 47.91 23.04 -27.50
N ARG A 614 47.91 23.33 -26.21
CA ARG A 614 46.97 22.72 -25.26
C ARG A 614 45.61 23.44 -25.31
N LYS A 615 44.55 22.65 -25.59
CA LYS A 615 43.19 23.08 -25.54
C LYS A 615 42.55 22.58 -24.27
N ARG A 616 41.89 23.47 -23.54
CA ARG A 616 40.99 23.08 -22.45
C ARG A 616 39.59 22.97 -23.00
N VAL A 617 39.00 21.81 -22.93
CA VAL A 617 37.65 21.51 -23.41
C VAL A 617 36.72 21.38 -22.21
N THR A 618 35.61 22.04 -22.27
CA THR A 618 34.51 21.89 -21.34
C THR A 618 33.28 21.47 -22.15
N GLU A 619 32.67 20.35 -21.78
CA GLU A 619 31.46 19.80 -22.39
C GLU A 619 30.38 19.66 -21.34
N THR A 620 29.17 20.08 -21.70
CA THR A 620 27.96 19.86 -20.92
C THR A 620 26.91 19.19 -21.79
N ASN A 621 26.36 18.09 -21.29
CA ASN A 621 25.23 17.41 -21.90
C ASN A 621 24.05 17.49 -20.94
N THR A 622 22.94 17.99 -21.40
CA THR A 622 21.68 18.03 -20.65
C THR A 622 20.65 17.30 -21.47
N SER A 623 20.01 16.30 -20.89
CA SER A 623 18.86 15.62 -21.47
C SER A 623 17.71 15.57 -20.49
N LYS A 624 16.52 15.80 -20.97
CA LYS A 624 15.27 15.64 -20.25
C LYS A 624 14.27 14.91 -21.15
N ARG A 625 13.65 13.89 -20.64
CA ARG A 625 12.59 13.15 -21.32
C ARG A 625 11.41 12.99 -20.38
N SER A 626 10.24 13.37 -20.82
CA SER A 626 8.97 13.08 -20.15
C SER A 626 8.14 12.26 -21.13
N THR A 627 7.75 11.05 -20.71
CA THR A 627 6.94 10.11 -21.50
C THR A 627 5.67 9.76 -20.75
N ALA A 628 4.56 9.72 -21.47
CA ALA A 628 3.31 9.20 -20.95
C ALA A 628 3.37 7.65 -20.92
N GLU A 629 3.01 7.07 -19.79
CA GLU A 629 2.80 5.63 -19.64
C GLU A 629 1.32 5.35 -19.71
N PRO A 630 0.80 4.75 -20.81
CA PRO A 630 -0.62 4.54 -21.00
C PRO A 630 -1.18 3.55 -19.97
N ILE A 631 -2.43 3.76 -19.55
CA ILE A 631 -3.19 2.68 -18.91
C ILE A 631 -3.43 1.60 -19.97
N THR A 632 -3.20 0.35 -19.61
CA THR A 632 -3.50 -0.79 -20.47
C THR A 632 -4.69 -1.57 -19.92
N LEU A 633 -5.75 -1.70 -20.71
CA LEU A 633 -6.88 -2.59 -20.47
C LEU A 633 -6.82 -3.71 -21.53
N SER A 634 -6.56 -4.95 -21.10
CA SER A 634 -6.38 -6.10 -22.01
C SER A 634 -7.33 -7.23 -21.62
N ALA A 635 -8.25 -7.63 -22.53
CA ALA A 635 -9.28 -8.62 -22.23
C ALA A 635 -9.86 -9.26 -23.51
N LEU A 636 -10.74 -10.28 -23.36
CA LEU A 636 -11.58 -10.74 -24.48
C LEU A 636 -12.55 -9.66 -24.92
N GLY A 637 -13.21 -8.99 -23.99
CA GLY A 637 -14.08 -7.85 -24.23
C GLY A 637 -13.91 -6.79 -23.15
N ILE A 638 -14.12 -5.52 -23.49
CA ILE A 638 -13.97 -4.39 -22.56
C ILE A 638 -15.25 -3.56 -22.60
N THR A 639 -15.88 -3.38 -21.45
CA THR A 639 -17.08 -2.56 -21.28
C THR A 639 -16.83 -1.46 -20.27
N LEU A 640 -17.04 -0.21 -20.67
CA LEU A 640 -17.07 0.95 -19.80
C LEU A 640 -18.47 1.56 -19.82
N LYS A 641 -19.07 1.75 -18.66
CA LYS A 641 -20.38 2.41 -18.54
C LYS A 641 -20.38 3.40 -17.40
N SER A 642 -20.72 4.64 -17.69
CA SER A 642 -20.84 5.72 -16.71
C SER A 642 -22.18 6.42 -16.83
N GLY A 643 -22.83 6.75 -15.70
CA GLY A 643 -23.99 7.64 -15.68
C GLY A 643 -23.61 9.11 -15.93
N GLY A 644 -22.37 9.50 -15.66
CA GLY A 644 -21.80 10.81 -15.91
C GLY A 644 -20.93 10.89 -17.17
N ASN A 645 -19.84 11.64 -17.09
CA ASN A 645 -18.84 11.76 -18.14
C ASN A 645 -17.87 10.56 -18.13
N ILE A 646 -17.27 10.26 -19.28
CA ILE A 646 -16.09 9.39 -19.37
C ILE A 646 -14.95 10.20 -19.97
N ASP A 647 -13.87 10.40 -19.20
CA ASP A 647 -12.64 11.07 -19.61
C ASP A 647 -11.51 10.07 -19.71
N ILE A 648 -10.88 9.96 -20.86
CA ILE A 648 -9.87 8.95 -21.18
C ILE A 648 -8.60 9.66 -21.67
N TYR A 649 -7.49 9.49 -20.95
CA TYR A 649 -6.20 10.09 -21.25
C TYR A 649 -5.18 9.01 -21.61
N ALA A 650 -4.70 9.00 -22.85
CA ALA A 650 -3.67 8.10 -23.38
C ALA A 650 -3.82 6.65 -22.89
N THR A 651 -4.99 6.03 -23.14
CA THR A 651 -5.31 4.67 -22.68
C THR A 651 -5.28 3.69 -23.84
N GLU A 652 -4.67 2.53 -23.64
CA GLU A 652 -4.67 1.43 -24.61
C GLU A 652 -5.74 0.38 -24.22
N PHE A 653 -6.72 0.21 -25.10
CA PHE A 653 -7.75 -0.83 -25.01
C PHE A 653 -7.37 -1.96 -25.97
N ASN A 654 -7.16 -3.15 -25.45
CA ASN A 654 -6.71 -4.30 -26.22
C ASN A 654 -7.68 -5.49 -26.06
N ALA A 655 -8.63 -5.62 -26.97
CA ALA A 655 -9.60 -6.72 -27.06
C ALA A 655 -9.64 -7.31 -28.48
N PRO A 656 -8.51 -7.82 -29.01
CA PRO A 656 -8.38 -8.20 -30.42
C PRO A 656 -9.31 -9.35 -30.84
N LEU A 657 -9.80 -10.14 -29.87
CA LEU A 657 -10.72 -11.26 -30.09
C LEU A 657 -12.18 -10.93 -29.71
N GLY A 658 -12.48 -9.70 -29.35
CA GLY A 658 -13.80 -9.33 -28.89
C GLY A 658 -14.16 -7.87 -29.14
N LYS A 659 -15.13 -7.38 -28.33
CA LYS A 659 -15.73 -6.07 -28.49
C LYS A 659 -15.24 -5.09 -27.41
N ILE A 660 -15.09 -3.82 -27.82
CA ILE A 660 -15.01 -2.69 -26.91
C ILE A 660 -16.33 -1.92 -26.95
N ASP A 661 -16.96 -1.72 -25.80
CA ASP A 661 -18.23 -0.97 -25.63
C ASP A 661 -18.05 0.12 -24.57
N ILE A 662 -18.16 1.38 -25.00
CA ILE A 662 -17.98 2.53 -24.11
C ILE A 662 -19.26 3.38 -24.14
N THR A 663 -19.94 3.52 -23.01
CA THR A 663 -21.17 4.29 -22.89
C THR A 663 -21.07 5.32 -21.78
N ALA A 664 -21.07 6.60 -22.14
CA ALA A 664 -21.17 7.73 -21.22
C ALA A 664 -22.59 8.30 -21.20
N GLY A 665 -23.21 8.41 -20.03
CA GLY A 665 -24.50 9.07 -19.87
C GLY A 665 -24.47 10.54 -20.30
N LYS A 666 -23.32 11.21 -20.10
CA LYS A 666 -23.06 12.59 -20.53
C LYS A 666 -22.00 12.61 -21.65
N ALA A 667 -20.87 13.27 -21.45
CA ALA A 667 -19.83 13.43 -22.46
C ALA A 667 -18.83 12.26 -22.45
N LEU A 668 -18.36 11.87 -23.65
CA LEU A 668 -17.25 10.94 -23.83
C LEU A 668 -16.07 11.69 -24.46
N ARG A 669 -14.91 11.68 -23.83
CA ARG A 669 -13.76 12.45 -24.28
C ARG A 669 -12.48 11.63 -24.23
N PHE A 670 -11.82 11.53 -25.39
CA PHE A 670 -10.50 10.95 -25.53
C PHE A 670 -9.47 12.06 -25.67
N TYR A 671 -8.61 12.21 -24.69
CA TYR A 671 -7.53 13.17 -24.67
C TYR A 671 -6.19 12.51 -24.96
N ALA A 672 -5.34 13.22 -25.69
CA ALA A 672 -3.94 12.86 -25.85
C ALA A 672 -3.12 13.50 -24.70
N VAL A 673 -2.08 12.80 -24.27
CA VAL A 673 -1.18 13.28 -23.21
C VAL A 673 0.15 13.68 -23.82
N HIS A 674 0.62 14.86 -23.49
CA HIS A 674 1.85 15.42 -24.03
C HIS A 674 3.10 14.71 -23.50
N GLU A 675 4.06 14.56 -24.44
CA GLU A 675 5.40 14.05 -24.17
C GLU A 675 6.43 15.05 -24.62
N GLU A 676 7.56 15.12 -23.92
CA GLU A 676 8.65 16.02 -24.27
C GLU A 676 9.99 15.31 -24.24
N ASN A 677 10.79 15.51 -25.29
CA ASN A 677 12.17 15.08 -25.31
C ASN A 677 13.07 16.27 -25.63
N TYR A 678 13.90 16.64 -24.67
CA TYR A 678 14.85 17.75 -24.75
C TYR A 678 16.27 17.23 -24.66
N HIS A 679 17.10 17.59 -25.63
CA HIS A 679 18.52 17.28 -25.61
C HIS A 679 19.33 18.54 -25.93
N LYS A 680 20.37 18.82 -25.14
CA LYS A 680 21.30 19.93 -25.35
C LYS A 680 22.71 19.48 -25.13
N HIS A 681 23.56 19.81 -26.11
CA HIS A 681 25.00 19.65 -26.03
C HIS A 681 25.70 21.01 -26.14
N GLU A 682 26.57 21.34 -25.20
CA GLU A 682 27.41 22.53 -25.25
C GLU A 682 28.88 22.14 -25.12
N LYS A 683 29.71 22.70 -26.01
CA LYS A 683 31.14 22.49 -26.01
C LYS A 683 31.88 23.82 -26.08
N THR A 684 32.73 24.06 -25.11
CA THR A 684 33.63 25.22 -25.08
C THR A 684 35.08 24.77 -25.16
N LYS A 685 35.80 25.22 -26.14
CA LYS A 685 37.25 25.01 -26.30
C LYS A 685 37.96 26.31 -26.02
N LYS A 686 38.97 26.34 -25.17
CA LYS A 686 39.92 27.43 -24.96
C LYS A 686 41.31 26.94 -25.29
N SER A 687 41.97 27.55 -26.24
CA SER A 687 43.37 27.24 -26.65
C SER A 687 44.35 28.19 -26.00
N LYS A 688 45.54 27.68 -25.67
CA LYS A 688 46.69 28.47 -25.28
C LYS A 688 47.91 27.95 -26.07
N TYR A 689 48.60 28.86 -26.70
CA TYR A 689 49.88 28.56 -27.34
C TYR A 689 51.02 28.87 -26.38
N PHE A 690 52.00 27.96 -26.31
CA PHE A 690 53.23 28.09 -25.47
C PHE A 690 52.91 28.35 -23.97
N GLY A 691 51.72 27.95 -23.49
CA GLY A 691 51.36 28.02 -22.09
C GLY A 691 50.84 29.38 -21.57
N PHE A 692 51.16 30.49 -22.23
CA PHE A 692 50.82 31.83 -21.78
C PHE A 692 50.11 32.72 -22.83
N VAL A 693 50.22 32.44 -24.14
CA VAL A 693 49.52 33.22 -25.16
C VAL A 693 48.09 32.68 -25.35
N SER A 694 47.09 33.57 -25.26
CA SER A 694 45.69 33.20 -25.51
C SER A 694 45.48 32.88 -26.99
N GLY A 695 45.17 31.61 -27.31
CA GLY A 695 45.02 31.14 -28.67
C GLY A 695 43.58 31.20 -29.21
N GLY A 696 42.64 31.66 -28.41
CA GLY A 696 41.23 31.78 -28.80
C GLY A 696 40.25 30.91 -28.00
N LYS A 697 38.98 31.25 -28.13
CA LYS A 697 37.85 30.58 -27.50
C LYS A 697 36.84 30.20 -28.57
N SER A 698 36.40 28.94 -28.59
CA SER A 698 35.23 28.55 -29.38
C SER A 698 34.16 27.95 -28.49
N LYS A 699 32.92 28.31 -28.75
CA LYS A 699 31.72 27.76 -28.08
C LYS A 699 30.78 27.27 -29.17
N SER A 700 30.30 26.04 -29.00
CA SER A 700 29.22 25.50 -29.83
C SER A 700 28.10 25.01 -28.92
N SER A 701 26.87 25.19 -29.34
CA SER A 701 25.69 24.68 -28.65
C SER A 701 24.74 24.10 -29.70
N SER A 702 24.20 22.94 -29.42
CA SER A 702 23.09 22.34 -30.16
C SER A 702 21.99 21.93 -29.22
N SER A 703 20.75 22.28 -29.52
CA SER A 703 19.58 21.82 -28.79
C SER A 703 18.51 21.31 -29.73
N LYS A 704 17.84 20.24 -29.31
CA LYS A 704 16.68 19.65 -29.98
C LYS A 704 15.57 19.46 -28.96
N VAL A 705 14.39 19.94 -29.28
CA VAL A 705 13.17 19.76 -28.48
C VAL A 705 12.15 19.07 -29.38
N ILE A 706 11.62 17.95 -28.93
CA ILE A 706 10.51 17.25 -29.56
C ILE A 706 9.35 17.28 -28.57
N GLN A 707 8.28 17.90 -28.96
CA GLN A 707 6.99 17.90 -28.25
C GLN A 707 6.01 17.06 -29.07
N SER A 708 5.54 15.96 -28.52
CA SER A 708 4.56 15.07 -29.11
C SER A 708 3.41 14.84 -28.14
N ALA A 709 2.38 14.15 -28.57
CA ALA A 709 1.34 13.70 -27.68
C ALA A 709 0.95 12.24 -27.99
N LEU A 710 0.73 11.48 -26.92
CA LEU A 710 0.29 10.09 -26.98
C LEU A 710 -1.24 10.03 -26.96
N PRO A 711 -1.93 9.58 -28.01
CA PRO A 711 -3.37 9.40 -28.04
C PRO A 711 -3.79 8.07 -27.41
N SER A 712 -5.08 7.96 -27.13
CA SER A 712 -5.69 6.66 -26.78
C SER A 712 -5.83 5.77 -28.02
N LYS A 713 -5.71 4.45 -27.82
CA LYS A 713 -5.76 3.43 -28.86
C LYS A 713 -6.72 2.31 -28.49
N LEU A 714 -7.61 1.96 -29.41
CA LEU A 714 -8.56 0.87 -29.27
C LEU A 714 -8.30 -0.20 -30.33
N VAL A 715 -8.05 -1.44 -29.90
CA VAL A 715 -7.84 -2.60 -30.78
C VAL A 715 -8.88 -3.65 -30.45
N ALA A 716 -9.77 -3.99 -31.40
CA ALA A 716 -10.90 -4.89 -31.16
C ALA A 716 -11.37 -5.57 -32.45
N GLN A 717 -12.28 -6.55 -32.34
CA GLN A 717 -13.07 -6.97 -33.51
C GLN A 717 -14.10 -5.91 -33.88
N SER A 718 -14.72 -5.26 -32.87
CA SER A 718 -15.66 -4.15 -33.04
C SER A 718 -15.52 -3.15 -31.89
N ALA A 719 -15.77 -1.88 -32.16
CA ALA A 719 -15.72 -0.83 -31.13
C ALA A 719 -16.98 0.06 -31.24
N ASP A 720 -17.80 0.04 -30.20
CA ASP A 720 -18.96 0.91 -30.06
C ASP A 720 -18.74 1.96 -29.00
N THR A 721 -19.01 3.22 -29.32
CA THR A 721 -18.99 4.30 -28.33
C THR A 721 -20.29 5.10 -28.38
N ARG A 722 -20.85 5.40 -27.21
CA ARG A 722 -22.11 6.12 -27.05
C ARG A 722 -21.96 7.23 -26.03
N SER A 723 -22.52 8.39 -26.32
CA SER A 723 -22.55 9.52 -25.38
C SER A 723 -23.87 10.29 -25.44
N GLY A 724 -24.34 10.78 -24.30
CA GLY A 724 -25.56 11.61 -24.25
C GLY A 724 -25.34 13.04 -24.75
N TRP A 725 -24.19 13.64 -24.48
CA TRP A 725 -23.91 15.06 -24.76
C TRP A 725 -22.99 15.31 -25.94
N GLY A 726 -22.14 14.37 -26.29
CA GLY A 726 -21.19 14.49 -27.39
C GLY A 726 -19.88 13.74 -27.13
N THR A 727 -19.10 13.56 -28.20
CA THR A 727 -17.84 12.80 -28.18
C THR A 727 -16.70 13.65 -28.69
N LEU A 728 -15.60 13.71 -27.94
CA LEU A 728 -14.31 14.28 -28.38
C LEU A 728 -13.31 13.18 -28.66
N LEU A 729 -12.71 13.21 -29.85
CA LEU A 729 -11.65 12.33 -30.28
C LEU A 729 -10.40 13.16 -30.57
N GLN A 730 -9.44 13.20 -29.66
CA GLN A 730 -8.18 13.90 -29.84
C GLN A 730 -7.08 12.93 -30.31
N GLY A 731 -6.82 12.90 -31.59
CA GLY A 731 -5.85 12.00 -32.25
C GLY A 731 -6.08 10.51 -32.04
N THR A 732 -7.25 10.12 -31.54
CA THR A 732 -7.60 8.76 -31.10
C THR A 732 -7.50 7.73 -32.22
N GLU A 733 -6.92 6.57 -31.93
CA GLU A 733 -6.72 5.49 -32.91
C GLU A 733 -7.67 4.34 -32.65
N PHE A 734 -8.46 3.98 -33.67
CA PHE A 734 -9.31 2.79 -33.68
C PHE A 734 -8.73 1.78 -34.69
N LYS A 735 -8.51 0.55 -34.23
CA LYS A 735 -8.14 -0.58 -35.10
C LYS A 735 -9.13 -1.70 -34.87
N THR A 736 -10.04 -1.89 -35.86
CA THR A 736 -11.08 -2.92 -35.80
C THR A 736 -10.87 -3.95 -36.89
N SER A 737 -11.25 -5.21 -36.65
CA SER A 737 -10.99 -6.31 -37.60
C SER A 737 -12.24 -6.91 -38.26
N LEU A 738 -13.41 -6.85 -37.58
CA LEU A 738 -14.64 -7.48 -38.06
C LEU A 738 -15.66 -6.45 -38.56
N THR A 739 -15.94 -5.44 -37.74
CA THR A 739 -16.84 -4.31 -38.10
C THR A 739 -16.13 -3.00 -37.85
N GLY A 740 -16.49 -1.95 -38.60
CA GLY A 740 -15.97 -0.60 -38.35
C GLY A 740 -16.36 -0.08 -36.98
N ALA A 741 -15.60 0.90 -36.49
CA ALA A 741 -15.95 1.59 -35.27
C ALA A 741 -17.30 2.32 -35.42
N ASN A 742 -18.19 2.21 -34.45
CA ASN A 742 -19.50 2.88 -34.42
C ASN A 742 -19.52 3.92 -33.30
N ILE A 743 -19.60 5.19 -33.67
CA ILE A 743 -19.51 6.31 -32.71
C ILE A 743 -20.82 7.11 -32.76
N GLN A 744 -21.53 7.13 -31.64
CA GLN A 744 -22.85 7.76 -31.54
C GLN A 744 -22.84 8.83 -30.43
N ALA A 745 -23.26 10.03 -30.74
CA ALA A 745 -23.49 11.11 -29.79
C ALA A 745 -24.97 11.47 -29.76
N GLY A 746 -25.46 12.01 -28.65
CA GLY A 746 -26.87 12.38 -28.47
C GLY A 746 -27.79 11.17 -28.27
N VAL A 747 -27.29 10.10 -27.63
CA VAL A 747 -28.05 8.88 -27.37
C VAL A 747 -28.11 8.56 -25.87
N GLY A 748 -29.16 7.86 -25.43
CA GLY A 748 -29.32 7.46 -24.02
C GLY A 748 -30.23 8.42 -23.22
N GLU A 749 -30.28 8.22 -21.91
CA GLU A 749 -31.16 8.93 -20.99
C GLU A 749 -30.93 10.45 -20.95
N HIS A 750 -29.67 10.85 -21.08
CA HIS A 750 -29.28 12.26 -21.06
C HIS A 750 -28.98 12.80 -22.47
N ALA A 751 -29.62 12.24 -23.52
CA ALA A 751 -29.40 12.62 -24.90
C ALA A 751 -29.70 14.11 -25.14
N ARG A 752 -28.79 14.79 -25.85
CA ARG A 752 -28.96 16.20 -26.27
C ARG A 752 -29.07 16.32 -27.79
N LYS A 753 -29.95 17.22 -28.23
CA LYS A 753 -30.15 17.50 -29.67
C LYS A 753 -28.96 18.22 -30.32
N ASP A 754 -28.16 18.94 -29.53
CA ASP A 754 -26.96 19.67 -29.98
C ASP A 754 -25.67 18.85 -29.82
N ALA A 755 -25.76 17.55 -29.45
CA ALA A 755 -24.63 16.68 -29.26
C ALA A 755 -23.83 16.49 -30.55
N LYS A 756 -22.50 16.77 -30.47
CA LYS A 756 -21.57 16.70 -31.60
C LYS A 756 -20.51 15.61 -31.39
N ILE A 757 -19.95 15.16 -32.52
CA ILE A 757 -18.67 14.42 -32.52
C ILE A 757 -17.57 15.36 -33.01
N ILE A 758 -16.53 15.54 -32.20
CA ILE A 758 -15.41 16.45 -32.46
C ILE A 758 -14.16 15.64 -32.76
N PHE A 759 -13.62 15.84 -33.94
CA PHE A 759 -12.35 15.24 -34.41
C PHE A 759 -11.26 16.29 -34.29
N GLU A 760 -10.44 16.14 -33.26
CA GLU A 760 -9.35 17.07 -32.96
C GLU A 760 -8.00 16.41 -33.23
N GLY A 761 -7.11 17.14 -33.90
CA GLY A 761 -5.77 16.68 -34.18
C GLY A 761 -4.79 16.99 -33.05
N ILE A 762 -3.80 16.14 -32.90
CA ILE A 762 -2.65 16.39 -32.02
C ILE A 762 -1.48 16.92 -32.84
N LYS A 763 -0.81 17.95 -32.32
CA LYS A 763 0.37 18.52 -32.93
C LYS A 763 1.64 17.89 -32.39
N THR A 764 2.57 17.52 -33.29
CA THR A 764 3.95 17.22 -32.93
C THR A 764 4.84 18.37 -33.41
N LYS A 765 5.63 18.95 -32.50
CA LYS A 765 6.51 20.08 -32.75
C LYS A 765 7.96 19.68 -32.53
N ILE A 766 8.79 19.86 -33.56
CA ILE A 766 10.23 19.61 -33.51
C ILE A 766 10.95 20.94 -33.67
N THR A 767 11.67 21.34 -32.64
CA THR A 767 12.50 22.55 -32.64
C THR A 767 13.98 22.15 -32.56
N THR A 768 14.77 22.59 -33.52
CA THR A 768 16.22 22.36 -33.55
C THR A 768 16.93 23.71 -33.60
N VAL A 769 17.92 23.93 -32.74
CA VAL A 769 18.74 25.15 -32.70
C VAL A 769 20.21 24.75 -32.61
N LYS A 770 21.04 25.25 -33.48
CA LYS A 770 22.50 25.09 -33.45
C LYS A 770 23.15 26.46 -33.46
N THR A 771 24.10 26.72 -32.59
CA THR A 771 24.85 27.96 -32.54
C THR A 771 26.33 27.66 -32.41
N SER A 772 27.15 28.42 -33.06
CA SER A 772 28.61 28.35 -32.93
C SER A 772 29.19 29.79 -32.83
N GLU A 773 30.11 29.98 -31.89
CA GLU A 773 30.85 31.20 -31.68
C GLU A 773 32.36 30.83 -31.64
N SER A 774 33.17 31.55 -32.38
CA SER A 774 34.63 31.43 -32.29
C SER A 774 35.28 32.81 -32.22
N THR A 775 36.12 32.99 -31.21
CA THR A 775 36.89 34.21 -31.00
C THR A 775 38.36 33.86 -31.05
N SER A 776 39.08 34.47 -31.96
CA SER A 776 40.56 34.43 -31.95
C SER A 776 41.08 35.83 -31.54
N ALA A 777 42.40 35.98 -31.48
CA ALA A 777 42.98 37.27 -31.08
C ALA A 777 42.62 38.45 -32.03
N VAL A 778 42.10 38.13 -33.24
CA VAL A 778 41.81 39.15 -34.28
C VAL A 778 40.41 39.07 -34.90
N TRP A 779 39.70 37.92 -34.76
CA TRP A 779 38.40 37.71 -35.44
C TRP A 779 37.37 37.01 -34.54
N GLN A 780 36.15 37.49 -34.61
CA GLN A 780 34.98 36.89 -33.99
C GLN A 780 34.02 36.43 -35.08
N LYS A 781 33.67 35.13 -35.08
CA LYS A 781 32.71 34.56 -36.00
C LYS A 781 31.54 33.97 -35.20
N GLN A 782 30.33 34.31 -35.55
CA GLN A 782 29.10 33.76 -34.98
C GLN A 782 28.26 33.15 -36.11
N ALA A 783 27.74 31.97 -35.88
CA ALA A 783 26.82 31.32 -36.82
C ALA A 783 25.73 30.59 -36.04
N GLY A 784 24.55 30.55 -36.55
CA GLY A 784 23.43 29.82 -36.01
C GLY A 784 22.50 29.33 -37.10
N SER A 785 21.85 28.20 -36.84
CA SER A 785 20.78 27.69 -37.67
C SER A 785 19.71 27.05 -36.80
N GLY A 786 18.48 27.03 -37.27
CA GLY A 786 17.40 26.33 -36.58
C GLY A 786 16.24 26.02 -37.50
N SER A 787 15.39 25.19 -37.00
CA SER A 787 14.14 24.81 -37.64
C SER A 787 13.04 24.55 -36.61
N VAL A 788 11.84 24.92 -36.97
CA VAL A 788 10.60 24.53 -36.29
C VAL A 788 9.71 23.83 -37.30
N VAL A 789 9.25 22.64 -36.96
CA VAL A 789 8.37 21.84 -37.81
C VAL A 789 7.22 21.34 -36.97
N GLU A 790 6.00 21.70 -37.33
CA GLU A 790 4.78 21.16 -36.74
C GLU A 790 4.12 20.19 -37.74
N THR A 791 3.67 19.05 -37.22
CA THR A 791 2.84 18.09 -37.93
C THR A 791 1.56 17.85 -37.14
N LEU A 792 0.46 17.58 -37.83
CA LEU A 792 -0.83 17.26 -37.25
C LEU A 792 -1.12 15.78 -37.41
N LYS A 793 -1.66 15.13 -36.36
CA LYS A 793 -2.16 13.75 -36.40
C LYS A 793 -3.63 13.75 -36.03
N LEU A 794 -4.50 13.43 -36.97
CA LEU A 794 -5.94 13.34 -36.78
C LEU A 794 -6.36 11.99 -36.20
N PRO A 795 -7.59 11.85 -35.62
CA PRO A 795 -8.15 10.56 -35.28
C PRO A 795 -8.13 9.59 -36.46
N ARG A 796 -7.77 8.35 -36.19
CA ARG A 796 -7.51 7.32 -37.23
C ARG A 796 -8.40 6.10 -37.01
N PHE A 797 -8.94 5.54 -38.12
CA PHE A 797 -9.79 4.37 -38.10
C PHE A 797 -9.28 3.32 -39.10
N ASP A 798 -8.54 2.34 -38.57
CA ASP A 798 -7.99 1.23 -39.36
C ASP A 798 -8.96 0.04 -39.32
N GLY A 799 -9.26 -0.54 -40.51
CA GLY A 799 -10.16 -1.67 -40.70
C GLY A 799 -11.40 -1.33 -41.52
N PRO A 800 -12.54 -2.01 -41.27
CA PRO A 800 -13.78 -1.71 -41.94
C PRO A 800 -14.27 -0.26 -41.72
N ALA A 801 -15.09 0.25 -42.65
CA ALA A 801 -15.54 1.64 -42.60
C ALA A 801 -16.26 1.99 -41.28
N PRO A 802 -15.87 3.07 -40.58
CA PRO A 802 -16.52 3.51 -39.37
C PRO A 802 -17.90 4.15 -39.67
N THR A 803 -18.77 4.14 -38.68
CA THR A 803 -20.06 4.82 -38.73
C THR A 803 -20.14 5.90 -37.67
N PHE A 804 -20.76 7.04 -37.99
CA PHE A 804 -20.86 8.19 -37.11
C PHE A 804 -22.28 8.74 -37.09
N SER A 805 -22.80 9.00 -35.88
CA SER A 805 -24.14 9.59 -35.72
C SER A 805 -24.11 10.64 -34.62
N ALA A 806 -24.50 11.87 -34.93
CA ALA A 806 -24.60 12.98 -33.99
C ALA A 806 -25.68 13.98 -34.41
N PRO A 807 -26.71 14.24 -33.61
CA PRO A 807 -27.78 15.16 -33.96
C PRO A 807 -27.32 16.61 -34.13
N GLY A 808 -26.27 17.04 -33.40
CA GLY A 808 -25.64 18.36 -33.53
C GLY A 808 -24.57 18.47 -34.64
N GLY A 809 -24.33 17.37 -35.40
CA GLY A 809 -23.32 17.32 -36.45
C GLY A 809 -21.90 17.04 -35.97
N PHE A 810 -20.96 17.44 -36.76
CA PHE A 810 -19.52 17.12 -36.59
C PHE A 810 -18.66 18.38 -36.60
N SER A 811 -17.55 18.35 -35.86
CA SER A 811 -16.50 19.36 -35.94
C SER A 811 -15.18 18.65 -36.27
N VAL A 812 -14.51 19.08 -37.32
CA VAL A 812 -13.29 18.43 -37.81
C VAL A 812 -12.17 19.44 -37.97
N GLN A 813 -11.06 19.26 -37.24
CA GLN A 813 -9.84 20.05 -37.44
C GLN A 813 -9.10 19.61 -38.71
N ILE A 814 -8.64 20.55 -39.50
CA ILE A 814 -7.87 20.29 -40.71
C ILE A 814 -6.77 21.37 -40.86
N PRO A 815 -5.60 21.09 -41.45
CA PRO A 815 -4.59 22.11 -41.74
C PRO A 815 -5.18 23.21 -42.64
N LYS A 816 -4.76 24.47 -42.40
CA LYS A 816 -5.21 25.64 -43.17
C LYS A 816 -4.79 25.50 -44.64
N GLY A 817 -5.76 25.52 -45.56
CA GLY A 817 -5.58 25.34 -47.02
C GLY A 817 -6.91 25.23 -47.72
N MET A 818 -6.88 24.91 -48.99
CA MET A 818 -8.13 24.58 -49.71
C MET A 818 -8.69 23.26 -49.21
N LEU A 819 -9.89 23.28 -48.69
CA LEU A 819 -10.52 22.10 -48.02
C LEU A 819 -10.40 20.81 -48.83
N LYS A 820 -10.75 20.86 -50.13
CA LYS A 820 -10.69 19.70 -51.00
C LYS A 820 -9.26 19.15 -51.14
N THR A 821 -8.29 20.03 -51.33
CA THR A 821 -6.88 19.65 -51.50
C THR A 821 -6.31 19.05 -50.21
N GLU A 822 -6.67 19.59 -49.06
CA GLU A 822 -6.20 19.09 -47.75
C GLU A 822 -6.88 17.74 -47.45
N VAL A 823 -8.15 17.55 -47.70
CA VAL A 823 -8.83 16.26 -47.52
C VAL A 823 -8.25 15.20 -48.44
N ASP A 824 -8.02 15.52 -49.74
CA ASP A 824 -7.43 14.58 -50.70
C ASP A 824 -6.03 14.08 -50.29
N LYS A 825 -5.24 14.91 -49.60
CA LYS A 825 -3.95 14.50 -49.04
C LYS A 825 -4.12 13.52 -47.87
N TRP A 826 -5.07 13.79 -46.99
CA TRP A 826 -5.28 13.01 -45.76
C TRP A 826 -5.93 11.66 -46.05
N VAL A 827 -6.90 11.59 -46.93
CA VAL A 827 -7.61 10.37 -47.32
C VAL A 827 -6.66 9.28 -47.91
N LYS A 828 -5.53 9.69 -48.47
CA LYS A 828 -4.50 8.76 -48.97
C LYS A 828 -3.73 8.08 -47.84
N GLN A 829 -3.84 8.59 -46.60
CA GLN A 829 -3.17 7.99 -45.46
C GLN A 829 -4.02 6.82 -44.91
N PRO A 830 -3.40 5.73 -44.44
CA PRO A 830 -4.12 4.62 -43.81
C PRO A 830 -5.03 5.07 -42.68
N GLY A 831 -6.27 4.56 -42.62
CA GLY A 831 -7.23 4.88 -41.56
C GLY A 831 -7.89 6.26 -41.67
N MET A 832 -7.68 7.02 -42.76
CA MET A 832 -8.24 8.36 -42.93
C MET A 832 -9.36 8.44 -43.97
N ASN A 833 -9.75 7.32 -44.57
CA ASN A 833 -10.79 7.27 -45.62
C ASN A 833 -12.16 7.84 -45.19
N TYR A 834 -12.47 7.85 -43.93
CA TYR A 834 -13.70 8.39 -43.35
C TYR A 834 -13.93 9.86 -43.67
N LEU A 835 -12.84 10.63 -43.85
CA LEU A 835 -12.94 12.05 -44.22
C LEU A 835 -13.67 12.28 -45.54
N ASN A 836 -13.62 11.33 -46.49
CA ASN A 836 -14.41 11.42 -47.75
C ASN A 836 -15.91 11.53 -47.48
N SER A 837 -16.42 10.79 -46.47
CA SER A 837 -17.83 10.83 -46.12
C SER A 837 -18.28 12.19 -45.56
N PHE A 838 -17.36 12.99 -45.05
CA PHE A 838 -17.65 14.30 -44.44
C PHE A 838 -17.66 15.44 -45.46
N VAL A 839 -16.94 15.34 -46.55
CA VAL A 839 -16.84 16.43 -47.55
C VAL A 839 -18.16 16.85 -48.14
N GLN A 840 -19.09 15.90 -48.33
CA GLN A 840 -20.44 16.16 -48.91
C GLN A 840 -21.50 16.48 -47.89
N ARG A 841 -21.19 16.40 -46.59
CA ARG A 841 -22.18 16.62 -45.50
C ARG A 841 -22.28 18.12 -45.18
N LYS A 842 -23.52 18.58 -44.97
CA LYS A 842 -23.80 19.97 -44.59
C LYS A 842 -23.70 20.22 -43.08
N ASP A 843 -23.65 19.15 -42.27
CA ASP A 843 -23.60 19.18 -40.82
C ASP A 843 -22.14 19.06 -40.26
N VAL A 844 -21.15 19.32 -41.09
CA VAL A 844 -19.73 19.30 -40.71
C VAL A 844 -19.17 20.71 -40.63
N ASP A 845 -18.69 21.08 -39.42
CA ASP A 845 -17.99 22.33 -39.18
C ASP A 845 -16.47 22.08 -39.28
N TRP A 846 -15.88 22.57 -40.36
CA TRP A 846 -14.44 22.44 -40.61
C TRP A 846 -13.65 23.51 -39.90
N LYS A 847 -12.75 23.12 -38.99
CA LYS A 847 -11.91 24.03 -38.19
C LYS A 847 -10.48 24.09 -38.75
N PRO A 848 -10.11 25.15 -39.53
CA PRO A 848 -8.75 25.26 -40.05
C PRO A 848 -7.75 25.54 -38.92
N ILE A 849 -6.64 24.79 -38.90
CA ILE A 849 -5.54 24.93 -37.95
C ILE A 849 -4.26 25.29 -38.68
N GLN A 850 -3.54 26.30 -38.20
CA GLN A 850 -2.26 26.68 -38.75
C GLN A 850 -1.13 25.87 -38.15
N LEU A 851 -0.27 25.29 -39.00
CA LEU A 851 0.93 24.57 -38.62
C LEU A 851 2.14 25.48 -38.85
N GLU A 852 3.09 25.44 -37.91
CA GLU A 852 4.32 26.19 -38.00
C GLU A 852 5.39 25.39 -38.78
N TYR A 853 5.99 26.05 -39.76
CA TYR A 853 7.14 25.55 -40.49
C TYR A 853 8.12 26.66 -40.76
N GLU A 854 9.24 26.70 -40.05
CA GLU A 854 10.28 27.71 -40.20
C GLU A 854 11.65 27.09 -40.24
N LYS A 855 12.48 27.56 -41.20
CA LYS A 855 13.92 27.29 -41.23
C LYS A 855 14.66 28.61 -41.24
N TRP A 856 15.69 28.71 -40.46
CA TRP A 856 16.52 29.93 -40.44
C TRP A 856 18.01 29.59 -40.30
N SER A 857 18.84 30.38 -40.87
CA SER A 857 20.28 30.34 -40.66
C SER A 857 20.86 31.76 -40.71
N TYR A 858 21.86 32.01 -39.90
CA TYR A 858 22.66 33.23 -39.99
C TYR A 858 24.13 32.91 -39.81
N SER A 859 24.97 33.69 -40.51
CA SER A 859 26.44 33.67 -40.30
C SER A 859 26.90 35.15 -40.33
N GLN A 860 27.52 35.57 -39.27
CA GLN A 860 28.06 36.94 -39.18
C GLN A 860 29.53 36.92 -38.78
N GLN A 861 30.32 37.79 -39.42
CA GLN A 861 31.71 38.05 -39.06
C GLN A 861 31.78 39.48 -38.50
N GLY A 862 32.08 39.61 -37.20
CA GLY A 862 32.10 40.89 -36.48
C GLY A 862 30.89 41.11 -35.55
N LEU A 863 31.03 41.94 -34.53
CA LEU A 863 30.03 42.21 -33.49
C LEU A 863 28.76 42.82 -34.08
N SER A 864 27.64 42.13 -34.08
CA SER A 864 26.32 42.75 -34.16
C SER A 864 25.44 42.31 -32.96
N GLY A 865 24.68 43.26 -32.36
CA GLY A 865 23.90 43.03 -31.17
C GLY A 865 22.78 41.96 -31.26
N ALA A 866 22.30 41.73 -32.51
CA ALA A 866 21.24 40.74 -32.74
C ALA A 866 21.70 39.30 -32.56
N GLY A 867 22.87 38.92 -33.06
CA GLY A 867 23.44 37.57 -32.85
C GLY A 867 23.76 37.26 -31.38
N ALA A 868 24.25 38.27 -30.65
CA ALA A 868 24.54 38.18 -29.22
C ALA A 868 23.25 37.94 -28.38
N ALA A 869 22.13 38.55 -28.80
CA ALA A 869 20.84 38.40 -28.11
C ALA A 869 20.24 36.98 -28.29
N ILE A 870 20.34 36.40 -29.50
CA ILE A 870 19.85 35.04 -29.76
C ILE A 870 20.69 34.02 -29.00
N VAL A 871 22.00 34.14 -28.97
CA VAL A 871 22.90 33.30 -28.18
C VAL A 871 22.63 33.47 -26.68
N ALA A 872 22.38 34.68 -26.19
CA ALA A 872 22.05 34.92 -24.79
C ALA A 872 20.72 34.28 -24.38
N ILE A 873 19.70 34.35 -25.24
CA ILE A 873 18.41 33.69 -24.97
C ILE A 873 18.57 32.16 -25.01
N ALA A 874 19.25 31.63 -26.01
CA ALA A 874 19.49 30.18 -26.10
C ALA A 874 20.36 29.66 -24.94
N VAL A 875 21.33 30.44 -24.44
CA VAL A 875 22.19 30.14 -23.30
C VAL A 875 21.46 30.30 -21.98
N ALA A 876 20.71 31.39 -21.77
CA ALA A 876 19.92 31.60 -20.53
C ALA A 876 18.91 30.48 -20.30
N VAL A 877 18.33 30.02 -21.36
CA VAL A 877 17.38 28.95 -21.38
C VAL A 877 17.99 27.56 -21.05
N ALA A 878 19.16 27.36 -21.53
CA ALA A 878 19.87 26.10 -21.39
C ALA A 878 20.58 25.93 -20.04
N THR A 879 20.97 27.04 -19.44
CA THR A 879 21.47 27.04 -18.05
C THR A 879 20.36 26.96 -17.02
N SER A 880 19.12 27.20 -17.42
CA SER A 880 17.93 27.11 -16.57
C SER A 880 17.45 25.66 -16.27
N GLY A 881 18.18 24.64 -16.68
CA GLY A 881 18.11 23.33 -16.01
C GLY A 881 18.46 23.40 -14.51
N ALA A 882 19.13 24.49 -14.09
CA ALA A 882 19.31 24.92 -12.70
C ALA A 882 18.17 25.85 -12.20
N GLY A 883 17.20 26.20 -13.04
CA GLY A 883 16.28 27.33 -12.80
C GLY A 883 15.18 27.09 -11.77
N VAL A 884 15.06 25.89 -11.22
CA VAL A 884 14.12 25.65 -10.10
C VAL A 884 14.66 26.20 -8.77
N THR A 885 15.96 26.42 -8.67
CA THR A 885 16.59 27.02 -7.48
C THR A 885 16.53 28.55 -7.45
N ALA A 886 16.23 29.20 -8.58
CA ALA A 886 16.18 30.66 -8.67
C ALA A 886 14.87 31.29 -8.14
N LEU A 887 13.87 30.48 -7.79
CA LEU A 887 12.60 30.96 -7.22
C LEU A 887 12.37 30.31 -5.84
N PRO A 888 12.84 30.94 -4.74
CA PRO A 888 12.62 30.42 -3.40
C PRO A 888 11.12 30.39 -3.07
N GLY A 889 10.62 29.22 -2.69
CA GLY A 889 9.28 29.03 -2.12
C GLY A 889 8.22 28.32 -2.96
N LEU A 890 8.46 28.02 -4.25
CA LEU A 890 7.42 27.51 -5.16
C LEU A 890 7.47 26.01 -5.50
N ALA A 891 8.51 25.27 -5.14
CA ALA A 891 8.66 23.88 -5.56
C ALA A 891 9.11 22.95 -4.43
N THR A 892 8.14 22.43 -3.67
CA THR A 892 8.40 21.44 -2.60
C THR A 892 8.18 19.99 -3.04
N THR A 893 7.55 19.71 -4.18
CA THR A 893 7.23 18.37 -4.67
C THR A 893 7.83 18.06 -6.04
N ALA A 894 8.08 16.79 -6.35
CA ALA A 894 8.56 16.35 -7.68
C ALA A 894 7.63 16.83 -8.82
N THR A 895 6.31 16.80 -8.61
CA THR A 895 5.29 17.25 -9.56
C THR A 895 5.39 18.74 -9.85
N SER A 896 5.60 19.59 -8.84
CA SER A 896 5.75 21.05 -9.04
C SER A 896 7.05 21.39 -9.75
N LYS A 897 8.13 20.62 -9.56
CA LYS A 897 9.38 20.78 -10.32
C LYS A 897 9.22 20.41 -11.80
N THR A 898 8.49 19.33 -12.10
CA THR A 898 8.19 18.91 -13.47
C THR A 898 7.36 19.94 -14.22
N MET A 899 6.37 20.54 -13.56
CA MET A 899 5.51 21.57 -14.10
C MET A 899 6.29 22.87 -14.39
N LEU A 900 7.14 23.28 -13.48
CA LEU A 900 7.97 24.49 -13.66
C LEU A 900 8.98 24.31 -14.80
N ASN A 901 9.57 23.12 -14.91
CA ASN A 901 10.47 22.80 -16.00
C ASN A 901 9.77 22.77 -17.37
N ALA A 902 8.55 22.21 -17.45
CA ALA A 902 7.75 22.24 -18.67
C ALA A 902 7.34 23.67 -19.06
N ALA A 903 6.98 24.50 -18.11
CA ALA A 903 6.71 25.92 -18.32
C ALA A 903 7.92 26.67 -18.84
N MET A 904 9.09 26.45 -18.25
CA MET A 904 10.35 27.07 -18.68
C MET A 904 10.74 26.64 -20.10
N THR A 905 10.60 25.35 -20.45
CA THR A 905 10.90 24.86 -21.80
C THR A 905 9.94 25.46 -22.85
N SER A 906 8.66 25.61 -22.52
CA SER A 906 7.67 26.26 -23.39
C SER A 906 8.01 27.75 -23.61
N LEU A 907 8.39 28.45 -22.56
CA LEU A 907 8.78 29.87 -22.59
C LEU A 907 10.02 30.09 -23.50
N VAL A 908 10.93 29.14 -23.48
CA VAL A 908 12.12 29.09 -24.31
C VAL A 908 11.81 28.91 -25.76
N THR A 909 10.99 27.94 -26.05
CA THR A 909 10.57 27.70 -27.44
C THR A 909 9.87 28.90 -27.99
N GLN A 910 8.99 29.55 -27.22
CA GLN A 910 8.29 30.78 -27.57
C GLN A 910 9.25 31.99 -27.75
N ALA A 911 10.22 32.12 -26.85
CA ALA A 911 11.21 33.18 -26.95
C ALA A 911 12.09 33.06 -28.21
N SER A 912 12.50 31.80 -28.54
CA SER A 912 13.27 31.54 -29.73
C SER A 912 12.50 31.85 -31.02
N ILE A 913 11.24 31.39 -31.08
CA ILE A 913 10.33 31.64 -32.22
C ILE A 913 10.05 33.13 -32.36
N SER A 914 9.74 33.83 -31.28
CA SER A 914 9.44 35.24 -31.27
C SER A 914 10.66 36.07 -31.66
N THR A 915 11.87 35.69 -31.24
CA THR A 915 13.12 36.38 -31.66
C THR A 915 13.36 36.24 -33.17
N ILE A 916 13.08 35.07 -33.74
CA ILE A 916 13.20 34.78 -35.16
C ILE A 916 12.16 35.60 -35.95
N ASN A 917 10.90 35.57 -35.53
CA ASN A 917 9.80 36.25 -36.21
C ASN A 917 9.95 37.75 -36.17
N ASN A 918 10.61 38.32 -35.17
CA ASN A 918 10.82 39.75 -34.98
C ASN A 918 12.23 40.22 -35.40
N GLN A 919 12.99 39.40 -36.14
CA GLN A 919 14.31 39.71 -36.68
C GLN A 919 15.29 40.23 -35.61
N GLY A 920 15.19 39.77 -34.39
CA GLY A 920 16.04 40.15 -33.26
C GLY A 920 15.59 41.40 -32.50
N ASP A 921 14.42 41.95 -32.78
CA ASP A 921 13.84 43.05 -32.02
C ASP A 921 13.32 42.55 -30.66
N LEU A 922 14.13 42.74 -29.62
CA LEU A 922 13.83 42.29 -28.26
C LEU A 922 12.56 42.93 -27.67
N GLY A 923 12.23 44.17 -28.03
CA GLY A 923 11.03 44.83 -27.56
C GLY A 923 9.76 44.12 -28.07
N LYS A 924 9.75 43.70 -29.34
CA LYS A 924 8.66 42.94 -29.92
C LYS A 924 8.63 41.51 -29.36
N VAL A 925 9.78 40.88 -29.12
CA VAL A 925 9.90 39.57 -28.51
C VAL A 925 9.26 39.55 -27.12
N PHE A 926 9.55 40.51 -26.26
CA PHE A 926 8.94 40.59 -24.92
C PHE A 926 7.44 40.85 -24.99
N LYS A 927 6.98 41.68 -25.94
CA LYS A 927 5.55 41.91 -26.15
C LYS A 927 4.81 40.67 -26.62
N GLU A 928 5.42 39.89 -27.48
CA GLU A 928 4.85 38.63 -28.00
C GLU A 928 4.87 37.49 -26.95
N LEU A 929 5.92 37.40 -26.14
CA LEU A 929 5.98 36.49 -24.99
C LEU A 929 4.93 36.80 -23.93
N GLY A 930 4.55 38.05 -23.75
CA GLY A 930 3.43 38.51 -22.93
C GLY A 930 2.06 38.38 -23.61
N SER A 931 1.99 37.87 -24.83
CA SER A 931 0.73 37.71 -25.56
C SER A 931 -0.11 36.55 -25.03
N LYS A 932 -1.44 36.64 -25.26
CA LYS A 932 -2.38 35.56 -24.86
C LYS A 932 -2.01 34.21 -25.46
N SER A 933 -1.41 34.19 -26.66
CA SER A 933 -0.99 32.91 -27.30
C SER A 933 0.23 32.31 -26.63
N ALA A 934 1.23 33.05 -26.24
CA ALA A 934 2.40 32.57 -25.51
C ALA A 934 2.02 32.06 -24.10
N VAL A 935 1.15 32.82 -23.42
CA VAL A 935 0.61 32.40 -22.10
C VAL A 935 -0.23 31.13 -22.20
N LYS A 936 -1.03 30.95 -23.25
CA LYS A 936 -1.75 29.72 -23.53
C LYS A 936 -0.81 28.52 -23.71
N SER A 937 0.26 28.69 -24.50
CA SER A 937 1.23 27.62 -24.72
C SER A 937 1.98 27.23 -23.44
N LEU A 938 2.30 28.22 -22.60
CA LEU A 938 2.91 28.02 -21.29
C LEU A 938 1.96 27.27 -20.35
N ALA A 939 0.70 27.67 -20.28
CA ALA A 939 -0.33 27.03 -19.48
C ALA A 939 -0.55 25.59 -19.93
N THR A 940 -0.59 25.33 -21.25
CA THR A 940 -0.68 23.97 -21.81
C THR A 940 0.50 23.11 -21.38
N ALA A 941 1.72 23.62 -21.43
CA ALA A 941 2.91 22.87 -21.03
C ALA A 941 2.90 22.52 -19.52
N VAL A 942 2.43 23.44 -18.66
CA VAL A 942 2.32 23.21 -17.21
C VAL A 942 1.29 22.14 -16.87
N VAL A 943 0.15 22.20 -17.52
CA VAL A 943 -0.96 21.25 -17.28
C VAL A 943 -0.63 19.84 -17.75
N THR A 944 0.00 19.74 -18.90
CA THR A 944 0.40 18.46 -19.48
C THR A 944 1.48 17.75 -18.64
N ALA A 945 2.22 18.50 -17.83
CA ALA A 945 3.24 17.97 -16.93
C ALA A 945 2.67 17.33 -15.64
N GLY A 946 1.36 17.12 -15.50
CA GLY A 946 0.77 16.26 -14.45
C GLY A 946 0.08 16.97 -13.28
N ALA A 947 -0.42 18.23 -13.48
CA ALA A 947 -1.08 19.00 -12.42
C ALA A 947 -2.60 18.84 -12.32
N LEU A 948 -3.18 17.93 -13.06
CA LEU A 948 -4.63 17.78 -13.20
C LEU A 948 -5.39 17.63 -11.87
N SER A 949 -4.77 17.09 -10.83
CA SER A 949 -5.42 16.84 -9.54
C SER A 949 -5.66 18.08 -8.66
N LYS A 950 -4.90 19.17 -8.89
CA LYS A 950 -5.01 20.38 -8.05
C LYS A 950 -5.89 21.50 -8.64
N VAL A 951 -6.14 21.47 -9.93
CA VAL A 951 -6.87 22.55 -10.62
C VAL A 951 -8.40 22.43 -10.47
N GLN A 952 -8.91 21.26 -10.13
CA GLN A 952 -10.35 21.00 -9.98
C GLN A 952 -10.98 21.60 -8.70
N ALA A 953 -10.15 22.06 -7.74
CA ALA A 953 -10.63 22.65 -6.48
C ALA A 953 -11.12 24.10 -6.57
N LEU A 954 -11.11 24.72 -7.75
CA LEU A 954 -11.48 26.13 -7.92
C LEU A 954 -12.98 26.31 -8.14
N SER A 955 -13.63 27.07 -7.25
CA SER A 955 -15.09 27.30 -7.23
C SER A 955 -15.69 27.88 -8.53
N LYS A 956 -14.90 28.58 -9.34
CA LYS A 956 -15.31 29.09 -10.67
C LYS A 956 -15.48 27.99 -11.72
N MET A 957 -14.88 26.82 -11.54
CA MET A 957 -15.00 25.74 -12.50
C MET A 957 -16.32 24.95 -12.36
N GLN A 958 -16.92 24.96 -11.17
CA GLN A 958 -18.23 24.34 -10.96
C GLN A 958 -19.35 25.04 -11.76
N SER A 959 -19.26 26.35 -11.95
CA SER A 959 -20.25 27.09 -12.76
C SER A 959 -20.18 26.72 -14.26
N TRP A 960 -19.01 26.34 -14.74
CA TRP A 960 -18.80 25.92 -16.13
C TRP A 960 -19.19 24.47 -16.37
N SER A 961 -19.05 23.61 -15.36
CA SER A 961 -19.50 22.21 -15.46
C SER A 961 -21.01 22.09 -15.67
N ASN A 962 -21.77 23.06 -15.22
CA ASN A 962 -23.23 23.13 -15.32
C ASN A 962 -23.75 23.88 -16.54
N SER A 963 -22.86 24.42 -17.42
CA SER A 963 -23.27 25.11 -18.64
C SER A 963 -23.98 24.14 -19.60
N GLU A 964 -25.02 24.63 -20.28
CA GLU A 964 -25.79 23.81 -21.19
C GLU A 964 -25.12 23.62 -22.55
N GLN A 965 -24.13 24.41 -22.88
CA GLN A 965 -23.45 24.35 -24.17
C GLN A 965 -22.25 23.38 -24.17
N TRP A 966 -22.17 22.52 -25.20
CA TRP A 966 -21.08 21.56 -25.34
C TRP A 966 -19.69 22.23 -25.48
N ALA A 967 -19.62 23.32 -26.21
CA ALA A 967 -18.39 24.09 -26.38
C ALA A 967 -17.87 24.67 -25.06
N ASP A 968 -18.78 25.11 -24.17
CA ASP A 968 -18.42 25.57 -22.83
C ASP A 968 -17.96 24.43 -21.94
N LYS A 969 -18.56 23.24 -22.09
CA LYS A 969 -18.14 22.03 -21.35
C LYS A 969 -16.82 21.46 -21.85
N LEU A 970 -16.56 21.57 -23.15
CA LEU A 970 -15.24 21.26 -23.72
C LEU A 970 -14.19 22.24 -23.20
N SER A 971 -14.55 23.54 -23.18
CA SER A 971 -13.72 24.59 -22.60
C SER A 971 -13.49 24.38 -21.09
N TYR A 972 -14.50 23.93 -20.35
CA TYR A 972 -14.38 23.55 -18.96
C TYR A 972 -13.36 22.43 -18.74
N ASN A 973 -13.34 21.40 -19.58
CA ASN A 973 -12.39 20.32 -19.45
C ASN A 973 -10.96 20.68 -19.88
N LEU A 974 -10.84 21.56 -20.86
CA LEU A 974 -9.56 22.21 -21.19
C LEU A 974 -9.08 23.09 -20.05
N VAL A 975 -10.00 23.78 -19.35
CA VAL A 975 -9.74 24.61 -18.16
C VAL A 975 -9.51 23.77 -16.91
N ASN A 976 -10.23 22.67 -16.72
CA ASN A 976 -9.95 21.65 -15.71
C ASN A 976 -8.56 21.05 -15.87
N SER A 977 -8.05 21.04 -17.10
CA SER A 977 -6.63 20.75 -17.35
C SER A 977 -5.71 21.93 -17.00
N GLY A 978 -6.20 23.04 -16.46
CA GLY A 978 -5.41 24.17 -15.95
C GLY A 978 -4.97 25.20 -16.99
N ILE A 979 -5.36 25.03 -18.26
CA ILE A 979 -4.86 25.85 -19.37
C ILE A 979 -5.35 27.29 -19.27
N THR A 980 -6.61 27.52 -18.95
CA THR A 980 -7.22 28.85 -18.97
C THR A 980 -7.12 29.57 -17.62
N ALA A 981 -7.19 28.87 -16.51
CA ALA A 981 -7.10 29.46 -15.18
C ALA A 981 -5.70 30.02 -14.89
N LEU A 982 -4.64 29.33 -15.30
CA LEU A 982 -3.27 29.83 -15.23
C LEU A 982 -3.04 31.02 -16.20
N GLY A 983 -3.68 30.98 -17.37
CA GLY A 983 -3.61 32.09 -18.34
C GLY A 983 -4.24 33.36 -17.81
N ASP A 984 -5.43 33.28 -17.22
CA ASP A 984 -6.12 34.46 -16.67
C ASP A 984 -5.44 35.03 -15.40
N ALA A 985 -4.90 34.17 -14.55
CA ALA A 985 -4.19 34.62 -13.35
C ALA A 985 -2.86 35.29 -13.68
N THR A 986 -2.11 34.79 -14.67
CA THR A 986 -0.81 35.34 -15.05
C THR A 986 -0.92 36.61 -15.93
N VAL A 987 -1.95 36.69 -16.77
CA VAL A 987 -2.08 37.81 -17.73
C VAL A 987 -2.86 39.01 -17.17
N ASN A 988 -3.87 38.77 -16.33
CA ASN A 988 -4.77 39.83 -15.87
C ASN A 988 -4.57 40.23 -14.40
N GLY A 989 -3.59 39.65 -13.69
CA GLY A 989 -3.32 39.99 -12.28
C GLY A 989 -4.50 39.67 -11.33
N LYS A 990 -5.47 38.85 -11.75
CA LYS A 990 -6.60 38.46 -10.93
C LYS A 990 -6.21 37.26 -10.08
N SER A 991 -6.51 37.30 -8.79
CA SER A 991 -6.34 36.16 -7.90
C SER A 991 -7.13 34.96 -8.42
N LEU A 992 -6.47 33.83 -8.44
CA LEU A 992 -7.04 32.51 -8.74
C LEU A 992 -8.26 32.19 -7.89
#